data_2ebd8867726072c5f69993a7c57b1b80
#
_entry.id   2ebd8867726072c5f69993a7c57b1b80
#
_cell.length_a   1.000
_cell.length_b   1.000
_cell.length_c   1.000
_cell.angle_alpha   90.00
_cell.angle_beta   90.00
_cell.angle_gamma   90.00
#
_symmetry.space_group_name_H-M   'P 1'
#
loop_
_entity.id
_entity.type
_entity.pdbx_description
1 polymer ?
#
loop_
_entity_poly.entity_id
_entity_poly.type
_entity_poly.pdbx_seq_one_letter_code
_entity_poly.pdbx_strand_id
1 'polypeptide(L)'
;MKIKKVLVVASVSLLCFPSLFFSVISTSMPVFAIENSVELSRESELMDPLTNTTETKAPIFSFEENQEPSIANKQFQLVVRSSQDVSEFVLNLPEGVSIVEDKSADSKFTNIEGGQWQVRTNSPQMIFSIPLVVEKAGAYEIAVGESKMTLNIQSEESQQPSEQEVTSSEEKETAKTEESTVEEEASVSSDEKSSTTDTSQNDPEQVTESARSTKEASVQDVANWEEFVQAFSNKEVSTINVISDFETPNNPRSNSIATITSGASDNINATERFVYLIQDQISRKVTIEGNNHQVDFRSIMLGFDNRTADTNSPWEIELKDLEIYHGNWYGPLSLVNLSMDNQRRSSITYNNITNYGNQLLHAPFTDVYIKGQVISHQTETYTSKFQTWRINATNQANFEVSNVTVLEGATLDLKTIAAGNIDILNQGTFTMKKNSKLVAEANGFAGEIEGVNILLRDGNFILEEDANVDLRTQELRGGISMLAANSKLNIGKNSTVNIYSSGTKQNTNGIWWNPIWMNGGSSLVVDEGGSLGITATEMATSPSNLLHVNGNATVSIGKDATLNIKSDSTSNDQNLMYFASAGSTFEFSDAQEVNLERTGTIAGTSTANGLINIAGSTGLLDIDVQSVKQWARGNFEETPDHSWTPIFNLNLRYTGIVPRINDDVSSIAQETADSFKQYFTTQNVQRVLFEKIPDVEVTIDPLTEDPKEVNSHTITGKANPNSVIRFSGDPAIPSGSIPSPDISESEKYHTTADENGDYRYELPEDRRFTAGNTVTAYAFLNGKNDTASTMVEEKIVVAPVDPLDPETEVEPENKPEIPEDQGRLSLDFVSRFNFETQKISVSDKTYYAQPQRLLNEDGTVNETEERPNYVQISDRRAANERNGWQLSVTQNGQFRNESGHELIGSEIQLFNQELVTAQGGTIPELQEEPVQRIVPNTRKVLIQANGESGTGTWIYRFGDQQTADKSVGLYVPEGTNPEATNYSTKLTWELSAVPGN
;
A
#
# COMPACT_ATOMS: atom_id res chain seq x y z
N MET A 1 0.90 -18.80 -11.18
CA MET A 1 0.26 -20.04 -11.67
C MET A 1 1.22 -20.70 -12.66
N LYS A 2 1.86 -21.82 -12.30
CA LYS A 2 2.79 -22.51 -13.20
C LYS A 2 1.96 -23.34 -14.18
N ILE A 3 2.04 -23.01 -15.46
CA ILE A 3 1.42 -23.76 -16.54
C ILE A 3 2.14 -25.11 -16.64
N LYS A 4 1.45 -26.21 -16.31
CA LYS A 4 1.94 -27.57 -16.62
C LYS A 4 1.71 -27.81 -18.11
N LYS A 5 2.77 -27.97 -18.87
CA LYS A 5 2.70 -28.43 -20.26
C LYS A 5 2.61 -29.95 -20.26
N VAL A 6 1.54 -30.49 -20.79
CA VAL A 6 1.40 -31.92 -21.03
C VAL A 6 1.96 -32.19 -22.43
N LEU A 7 3.00 -32.96 -22.50
CA LEU A 7 3.67 -33.36 -23.73
C LEU A 7 3.24 -34.80 -24.09
N VAL A 8 2.36 -34.93 -25.08
CA VAL A 8 2.02 -36.24 -25.64
C VAL A 8 2.80 -36.46 -26.95
N VAL A 9 3.55 -37.53 -26.99
CA VAL A 9 4.40 -37.82 -28.10
C VAL A 9 3.79 -38.97 -28.90
N ALA A 10 3.27 -38.66 -30.09
CA ALA A 10 2.88 -39.67 -31.05
C ALA A 10 4.09 -40.03 -31.92
N SER A 11 4.51 -41.27 -31.88
CA SER A 11 5.59 -41.74 -32.72
C SER A 11 5.05 -42.62 -33.86
N VAL A 12 5.47 -42.34 -35.06
CA VAL A 12 5.33 -43.25 -36.19
C VAL A 12 6.47 -44.25 -36.06
N SER A 13 6.13 -45.51 -35.92
CA SER A 13 6.97 -46.61 -35.42
C SER A 13 8.19 -46.99 -36.28
N LEU A 14 9.30 -47.28 -35.68
CA LEU A 14 9.93 -48.62 -35.80
C LEU A 14 11.04 -48.80 -34.75
N LEU A 15 11.02 -50.02 -34.19
CA LEU A 15 11.90 -50.63 -33.16
C LEU A 15 13.42 -50.45 -33.39
N CYS A 16 14.23 -50.31 -32.32
CA CYS A 16 15.20 -51.26 -31.81
C CYS A 16 16.13 -50.72 -30.72
N PHE A 17 16.31 -51.46 -29.68
CA PHE A 17 17.25 -51.40 -28.54
C PHE A 17 18.73 -51.63 -28.94
N PRO A 18 19.70 -51.65 -28.04
CA PRO A 18 19.89 -51.05 -26.69
C PRO A 18 21.29 -50.51 -26.38
N SER A 19 21.46 -50.11 -25.16
CA SER A 19 22.63 -50.27 -24.26
C SER A 19 23.58 -49.12 -23.95
N LEU A 20 23.60 -48.85 -22.64
CA LEU A 20 24.69 -48.69 -21.68
C LEU A 20 25.87 -47.68 -21.92
N PHE A 21 26.10 -46.76 -21.01
CA PHE A 21 27.13 -46.86 -19.96
C PHE A 21 27.25 -45.54 -19.12
N PHE A 22 27.53 -45.77 -17.86
CA PHE A 22 27.91 -44.94 -16.77
C PHE A 22 29.05 -43.94 -17.02
N SER A 23 29.06 -42.82 -16.33
CA SER A 23 30.14 -42.47 -15.41
C SER A 23 29.84 -41.33 -14.45
N VAL A 24 30.08 -41.60 -13.19
CA VAL A 24 30.13 -40.74 -12.01
C VAL A 24 31.46 -39.99 -12.03
N ILE A 25 31.44 -38.69 -11.70
CA ILE A 25 32.60 -38.05 -11.08
C ILE A 25 32.12 -37.14 -10.00
N SER A 26 32.44 -37.48 -8.77
CA SER A 26 32.46 -36.70 -7.57
C SER A 26 33.72 -35.83 -7.49
N THR A 27 33.64 -34.61 -7.02
CA THR A 27 34.80 -33.99 -6.36
C THR A 27 34.35 -33.17 -5.17
N SER A 28 35.00 -33.46 -4.11
CA SER A 28 34.92 -33.10 -2.72
C SER A 28 35.37 -31.65 -2.42
N MET A 29 34.80 -31.12 -1.30
CA MET A 29 35.26 -29.99 -0.53
C MET A 29 36.67 -30.11 0.03
N PRO A 30 37.26 -29.03 0.55
CA PRO A 30 37.87 -29.14 1.88
C PRO A 30 37.33 -28.12 2.90
N VAL A 31 37.10 -28.67 4.08
CA VAL A 31 36.93 -28.02 5.36
C VAL A 31 38.29 -27.57 5.88
N PHE A 32 38.36 -26.36 6.43
CA PHE A 32 39.45 -26.02 7.36
C PHE A 32 38.85 -25.57 8.70
N ALA A 33 39.17 -26.37 9.71
CA ALA A 33 39.08 -26.04 11.12
C ALA A 33 40.40 -25.40 11.55
N ILE A 34 40.36 -24.43 12.44
CA ILE A 34 41.54 -24.02 13.23
C ILE A 34 41.10 -23.89 14.70
N GLU A 35 41.84 -24.67 15.51
CA GLU A 35 41.78 -24.79 16.96
C GLU A 35 42.36 -23.58 17.69
N ASN A 36 41.90 -23.45 18.94
CA ASN A 36 42.35 -22.57 20.01
C ASN A 36 43.80 -22.84 20.44
N SER A 37 44.48 -21.79 20.90
CA SER A 37 45.38 -21.88 22.03
C SER A 37 45.51 -20.55 22.77
N VAL A 38 45.31 -20.64 24.08
CA VAL A 38 45.49 -19.62 25.12
C VAL A 38 46.96 -19.57 25.53
N GLU A 39 47.50 -18.40 25.71
CA GLU A 39 48.56 -18.22 26.73
C GLU A 39 48.59 -16.80 27.32
N LEU A 40 48.58 -16.78 28.65
CA LEU A 40 48.74 -15.62 29.53
C LEU A 40 50.22 -15.23 29.69
N SER A 41 50.54 -13.96 29.70
CA SER A 41 51.60 -13.46 30.60
C SER A 41 51.37 -11.99 30.97
N ARG A 42 51.49 -11.75 32.27
CA ARG A 42 51.51 -10.46 32.97
C ARG A 42 52.80 -9.68 32.72
N GLU A 43 52.75 -8.35 32.70
CA GLU A 43 53.42 -7.42 33.62
C GLU A 43 53.15 -5.95 33.29
N SER A 44 52.69 -5.29 34.23
CA SER A 44 52.77 -4.04 34.96
C SER A 44 53.31 -2.75 34.30
N GLU A 45 52.51 -1.70 34.61
CA GLU A 45 52.77 -0.32 34.96
C GLU A 45 53.32 0.68 33.90
N LEU A 46 52.49 1.69 33.59
CA LEU A 46 52.71 3.10 33.99
C LEU A 46 51.59 3.99 33.38
N MET A 47 51.16 4.94 34.25
CA MET A 47 50.08 5.91 34.02
C MET A 47 50.40 6.98 32.96
N ASP A 48 49.42 7.41 32.24
CA ASP A 48 48.83 8.72 31.94
C ASP A 48 48.65 9.05 30.44
N PRO A 49 47.75 9.95 30.02
CA PRO A 49 46.37 10.14 30.34
C PRO A 49 45.41 10.09 29.09
N LEU A 50 44.13 9.86 29.36
CA LEU A 50 42.93 10.24 28.62
C LEU A 50 43.04 10.75 27.17
N THR A 51 42.72 9.88 26.23
CA THR A 51 41.96 10.29 25.03
C THR A 51 40.78 9.35 24.84
N ASN A 52 39.61 9.87 25.09
CA ASN A 52 38.35 9.24 24.69
C ASN A 52 38.31 9.18 23.17
N THR A 53 38.57 8.03 22.60
CA THR A 53 38.14 7.71 21.24
C THR A 53 36.89 6.86 21.36
N THR A 54 35.73 7.51 21.31
CA THR A 54 34.49 6.86 20.89
C THR A 54 34.73 6.32 19.50
N GLU A 55 34.70 5.01 19.34
CA GLU A 55 34.54 4.37 18.02
C GLU A 55 33.22 4.83 17.47
N THR A 56 33.23 5.82 16.58
CA THR A 56 32.07 6.21 15.79
C THR A 56 31.81 5.09 14.76
N LYS A 57 30.72 4.39 14.95
CA LYS A 57 30.23 3.42 13.96
C LYS A 57 30.12 4.13 12.61
N ALA A 58 30.61 3.53 11.53
CA ALA A 58 30.55 4.14 10.21
C ALA A 58 29.08 4.37 9.81
N PRO A 59 28.75 5.48 9.11
CA PRO A 59 27.41 5.76 8.65
C PRO A 59 26.90 4.66 7.71
N ILE A 60 25.67 4.22 7.91
CA ILE A 60 24.96 3.29 7.02
C ILE A 60 24.06 4.11 6.10
N PHE A 61 24.16 3.89 4.80
CA PHE A 61 23.36 4.60 3.82
C PHE A 61 22.24 3.71 3.29
N SER A 62 21.13 4.32 2.87
CA SER A 62 20.01 3.68 2.19
C SER A 62 19.43 4.60 1.12
N PHE A 63 18.74 4.02 0.14
CA PHE A 63 18.02 4.76 -0.88
C PHE A 63 16.52 4.74 -0.56
N GLU A 64 15.80 5.79 -0.93
CA GLU A 64 14.35 5.85 -0.77
C GLU A 64 13.66 5.03 -1.87
N GLU A 65 12.81 4.05 -1.51
CA GLU A 65 12.26 3.06 -2.45
C GLU A 65 11.15 3.58 -3.38
N ASN A 66 10.50 4.69 -3.08
CA ASN A 66 9.34 5.22 -3.80
C ASN A 66 9.74 6.36 -4.76
N GLN A 67 10.53 6.06 -5.78
CA GLN A 67 10.75 7.02 -6.86
C GLN A 67 9.86 6.67 -8.05
N GLU A 68 9.06 7.63 -8.50
CA GLU A 68 8.30 7.49 -9.74
C GLU A 68 9.24 7.06 -10.89
N PRO A 69 8.76 6.29 -11.89
CA PRO A 69 9.60 5.84 -12.98
C PRO A 69 10.19 7.04 -13.72
N SER A 70 11.50 7.17 -13.63
CA SER A 70 12.24 8.26 -14.24
C SER A 70 12.35 8.08 -15.75
N ILE A 71 12.25 9.17 -16.50
CA ILE A 71 12.25 9.18 -17.97
C ILE A 71 13.64 9.60 -18.47
N ALA A 72 14.15 8.94 -19.51
CA ALA A 72 15.42 9.29 -20.15
C ALA A 72 15.45 10.76 -20.61
N ASN A 73 16.58 11.42 -20.42
CA ASN A 73 16.82 12.84 -20.69
C ASN A 73 15.98 13.83 -19.86
N LYS A 74 15.23 13.36 -18.85
CA LYS A 74 14.58 14.24 -17.87
C LYS A 74 15.34 14.18 -16.54
N GLN A 75 15.44 15.35 -15.91
CA GLN A 75 16.03 15.44 -14.56
C GLN A 75 15.06 14.91 -13.52
N PHE A 76 15.57 14.15 -12.58
CA PHE A 76 14.85 13.67 -11.40
C PHE A 76 15.74 13.73 -10.15
N GLN A 77 15.19 13.59 -8.97
CA GLN A 77 15.89 13.65 -7.69
C GLN A 77 16.12 12.25 -7.14
N LEU A 78 17.37 11.90 -6.87
CA LEU A 78 17.73 10.71 -6.11
C LEU A 78 17.83 11.08 -4.62
N VAL A 79 17.08 10.41 -3.77
CA VAL A 79 17.15 10.63 -2.31
C VAL A 79 17.99 9.54 -1.65
N VAL A 80 19.05 9.97 -0.99
CA VAL A 80 19.96 9.11 -0.18
C VAL A 80 19.78 9.46 1.28
N ARG A 81 19.59 8.45 2.14
CA ARG A 81 19.49 8.60 3.61
C ARG A 81 20.72 8.02 4.29
N SER A 82 21.19 8.68 5.33
CA SER A 82 22.25 8.21 6.22
C SER A 82 21.68 7.91 7.61
N SER A 83 22.20 6.89 8.29
CA SER A 83 21.83 6.54 9.67
C SER A 83 22.28 7.56 10.73
N GLN A 84 23.11 8.50 10.36
CA GLN A 84 23.61 9.59 11.21
C GLN A 84 23.94 10.80 10.36
N ASP A 85 24.06 11.96 11.00
CA ASP A 85 24.45 13.20 10.31
C ASP A 85 25.85 13.09 9.70
N VAL A 86 25.95 13.28 8.38
CA VAL A 86 27.20 13.30 7.64
C VAL A 86 27.29 14.56 6.76
N SER A 87 28.48 15.09 6.57
CA SER A 87 28.72 16.24 5.69
C SER A 87 29.33 15.84 4.35
N GLU A 88 29.75 14.58 4.19
CA GLU A 88 30.28 14.08 2.94
C GLU A 88 30.15 12.55 2.81
N PHE A 89 29.98 12.08 1.58
CA PHE A 89 30.05 10.66 1.21
C PHE A 89 30.39 10.49 -0.26
N VAL A 90 30.66 9.26 -0.70
CA VAL A 90 30.95 8.92 -2.10
C VAL A 90 29.77 8.17 -2.70
N LEU A 91 29.24 8.71 -3.80
CA LEU A 91 28.18 8.10 -4.62
C LEU A 91 28.82 7.49 -5.87
N ASN A 92 28.53 6.23 -6.15
CA ASN A 92 28.98 5.54 -7.35
C ASN A 92 27.85 5.55 -8.40
N LEU A 93 28.12 6.16 -9.55
CA LEU A 93 27.19 6.25 -10.69
C LEU A 93 27.77 5.49 -11.88
N PRO A 94 26.99 4.63 -12.55
CA PRO A 94 27.43 3.95 -13.76
C PRO A 94 27.51 4.89 -14.97
N GLU A 95 28.14 4.44 -16.04
CA GLU A 95 28.22 5.20 -17.30
C GLU A 95 26.81 5.50 -17.86
N GLY A 96 26.59 6.74 -18.28
CA GLY A 96 25.30 7.24 -18.78
C GLY A 96 24.40 7.88 -17.72
N VAL A 97 24.80 7.87 -16.44
CA VAL A 97 24.14 8.62 -15.35
C VAL A 97 25.02 9.80 -14.96
N SER A 98 24.46 10.99 -14.92
CA SER A 98 25.18 12.22 -14.57
C SER A 98 24.42 13.06 -13.55
N ILE A 99 25.20 13.80 -12.74
CA ILE A 99 24.63 14.75 -11.78
C ILE A 99 24.46 16.10 -12.50
N VAL A 100 23.29 16.72 -12.29
CA VAL A 100 23.01 18.07 -12.78
C VAL A 100 23.47 19.07 -11.72
N GLU A 101 24.49 19.91 -12.02
CA GLU A 101 24.92 20.94 -11.09
C GLU A 101 23.88 22.05 -10.97
N ASP A 102 23.20 22.12 -9.85
CA ASP A 102 22.36 23.27 -9.48
C ASP A 102 23.18 24.22 -8.59
N LYS A 103 23.38 25.45 -9.04
CA LYS A 103 24.15 26.47 -8.29
C LYS A 103 23.44 26.99 -7.04
N SER A 104 22.17 26.60 -6.85
CA SER A 104 21.35 26.98 -5.68
C SER A 104 21.34 25.90 -4.59
N ALA A 105 21.88 24.71 -4.84
CA ALA A 105 21.83 23.59 -3.90
C ALA A 105 22.92 23.72 -2.82
N ASP A 106 22.57 23.38 -1.57
CA ASP A 106 23.50 23.30 -0.42
C ASP A 106 24.57 22.20 -0.57
N SER A 107 24.46 21.37 -1.60
CA SER A 107 25.35 20.24 -1.87
C SER A 107 26.32 20.56 -3.02
N LYS A 108 27.61 20.25 -2.81
CA LYS A 108 28.64 20.30 -3.85
C LYS A 108 28.98 18.91 -4.33
N PHE A 109 29.02 18.74 -5.65
CA PHE A 109 29.34 17.48 -6.29
C PHE A 109 30.70 17.58 -6.97
N THR A 110 31.59 16.63 -6.70
CA THR A 110 32.93 16.60 -7.32
C THR A 110 33.18 15.20 -7.87
N ASN A 111 33.38 15.10 -9.17
CA ASN A 111 33.78 13.84 -9.81
C ASN A 111 35.24 13.51 -9.41
N ILE A 112 35.45 12.31 -8.83
CA ILE A 112 36.76 11.88 -8.37
C ILE A 112 37.50 11.12 -9.47
N GLU A 113 36.98 9.98 -9.91
CA GLU A 113 37.43 9.17 -11.04
C GLU A 113 36.51 7.93 -11.17
N GLY A 114 36.35 7.38 -12.38
CA GLY A 114 35.69 6.07 -12.58
C GLY A 114 34.22 5.99 -12.18
N GLY A 115 33.45 7.09 -12.32
CA GLY A 115 32.03 7.11 -11.93
C GLY A 115 31.79 7.40 -10.45
N GLN A 116 32.81 7.71 -9.68
CA GLN A 116 32.70 8.10 -8.28
C GLN A 116 32.51 9.60 -8.12
N TRP A 117 31.51 9.99 -7.38
CA TRP A 117 31.18 11.38 -7.07
C TRP A 117 31.25 11.64 -5.57
N GLN A 118 32.04 12.60 -5.15
CA GLN A 118 32.03 13.09 -3.78
C GLN A 118 30.89 14.09 -3.62
N VAL A 119 29.96 13.78 -2.73
CA VAL A 119 28.87 14.65 -2.33
C VAL A 119 29.28 15.32 -1.01
N ARG A 120 29.27 16.65 -0.96
CA ARG A 120 29.56 17.44 0.23
C ARG A 120 28.46 18.46 0.50
N THR A 121 28.08 18.62 1.74
CA THR A 121 27.13 19.62 2.22
C THR A 121 27.79 20.64 3.15
N ASN A 122 27.22 21.82 3.26
CA ASN A 122 27.74 22.89 4.11
C ASN A 122 27.52 22.61 5.61
N SER A 123 26.55 21.77 5.95
CA SER A 123 26.27 21.28 7.30
C SER A 123 26.02 19.76 7.27
N PRO A 124 26.34 19.02 8.37
CA PRO A 124 25.96 17.62 8.45
C PRO A 124 24.45 17.42 8.36
N GLN A 125 24.00 16.40 7.64
CA GLN A 125 22.58 16.06 7.45
C GLN A 125 22.41 14.56 7.20
N MET A 126 21.17 14.07 7.38
CA MET A 126 20.84 12.65 7.21
C MET A 126 20.15 12.36 5.86
N ILE A 127 19.67 13.36 5.14
CA ILE A 127 18.92 13.21 3.89
C ILE A 127 19.57 14.08 2.82
N PHE A 128 19.85 13.47 1.67
CA PHE A 128 20.50 14.12 0.53
C PHE A 128 19.65 13.94 -0.72
N SER A 129 19.29 15.04 -1.37
CA SER A 129 18.60 15.05 -2.64
C SER A 129 19.60 15.38 -3.75
N ILE A 130 19.78 14.46 -4.69
CA ILE A 130 20.81 14.53 -5.72
C ILE A 130 20.15 14.59 -7.09
N PRO A 131 20.26 15.70 -7.81
CA PRO A 131 19.64 15.85 -9.13
C PRO A 131 20.40 15.03 -10.17
N LEU A 132 19.75 14.03 -10.77
CA LEU A 132 20.30 13.15 -11.78
C LEU A 132 19.61 13.33 -13.14
N VAL A 133 20.36 13.07 -14.20
CA VAL A 133 19.85 12.84 -15.55
C VAL A 133 20.49 11.58 -16.13
N VAL A 134 19.69 10.78 -16.83
CA VAL A 134 20.15 9.56 -17.49
C VAL A 134 19.83 9.65 -18.98
N GLU A 135 20.84 9.46 -19.83
CA GLU A 135 20.70 9.69 -21.27
C GLU A 135 19.84 8.64 -22.00
N LYS A 136 19.76 7.43 -21.51
CA LYS A 136 19.08 6.31 -22.19
C LYS A 136 18.19 5.54 -21.23
N ALA A 137 17.09 5.00 -21.77
CA ALA A 137 16.26 4.05 -21.05
C ALA A 137 17.04 2.77 -20.74
N GLY A 138 16.83 2.22 -19.54
CA GLY A 138 17.56 1.02 -19.08
C GLY A 138 17.57 0.91 -17.56
N ALA A 139 18.24 -0.13 -17.08
CA ALA A 139 18.44 -0.36 -15.63
C ALA A 139 19.89 0.00 -15.27
N TYR A 140 20.06 0.85 -14.26
CA TYR A 140 21.35 1.39 -13.80
C TYR A 140 21.56 1.10 -12.33
N GLU A 141 22.62 0.39 -11.97
CA GLU A 141 22.97 0.13 -10.57
C GLU A 141 23.77 1.32 -10.00
N ILE A 142 23.25 1.95 -8.96
CA ILE A 142 23.91 3.03 -8.21
C ILE A 142 24.24 2.55 -6.80
N ALA A 143 25.32 3.07 -6.19
CA ALA A 143 25.74 2.62 -4.89
C ALA A 143 26.32 3.74 -3.99
N VAL A 144 26.07 3.64 -2.67
CA VAL A 144 26.71 4.45 -1.62
C VAL A 144 27.17 3.51 -0.52
N GLY A 145 28.49 3.40 -0.31
CA GLY A 145 29.07 2.40 0.59
C GLY A 145 28.70 0.98 0.15
N GLU A 146 28.07 0.22 1.03
CA GLU A 146 27.58 -1.15 0.75
C GLU A 146 26.17 -1.19 0.18
N SER A 147 25.43 -0.08 0.27
CA SER A 147 24.04 0.00 -0.21
C SER A 147 23.97 0.22 -1.71
N LYS A 148 23.11 -0.53 -2.37
CA LYS A 148 22.91 -0.52 -3.81
C LYS A 148 21.43 -0.39 -4.16
N MET A 149 21.12 0.29 -5.26
CA MET A 149 19.78 0.40 -5.83
C MET A 149 19.84 0.28 -7.33
N THR A 150 18.83 -0.35 -7.94
CA THR A 150 18.67 -0.38 -9.39
C THR A 150 17.65 0.67 -9.81
N LEU A 151 18.10 1.63 -10.61
CA LEU A 151 17.30 2.70 -11.16
C LEU A 151 16.74 2.28 -12.52
N ASN A 152 15.43 2.20 -12.68
CA ASN A 152 14.77 1.82 -13.92
C ASN A 152 14.30 3.07 -14.68
N ILE A 153 14.93 3.35 -15.83
CA ILE A 153 14.65 4.52 -16.66
C ILE A 153 13.81 4.11 -17.86
N GLN A 154 12.68 4.79 -18.05
CA GLN A 154 11.76 4.56 -19.17
C GLN A 154 12.09 5.46 -20.37
N SER A 155 11.72 5.03 -21.59
CA SER A 155 11.79 5.87 -22.78
C SER A 155 10.60 6.83 -22.85
N GLU A 156 10.78 8.00 -23.45
CA GLU A 156 9.72 9.02 -23.59
C GLU A 156 8.53 8.53 -24.46
N GLU A 157 8.73 7.52 -25.32
CA GLU A 157 7.69 6.92 -26.17
C GLU A 157 6.72 5.98 -25.42
N SER A 158 7.00 5.60 -24.17
CA SER A 158 6.17 4.66 -23.42
C SER A 158 4.96 5.28 -22.69
N GLN A 159 4.75 6.59 -22.82
CA GLN A 159 3.67 7.31 -22.13
C GLN A 159 2.64 8.00 -23.05
N GLN A 160 2.58 7.69 -24.36
CA GLN A 160 1.47 8.18 -25.18
C GLN A 160 0.32 7.16 -25.20
N PRO A 161 -0.92 7.59 -24.85
CA PRO A 161 -2.11 6.81 -25.15
C PRO A 161 -2.25 6.72 -26.67
N SER A 162 -2.56 5.54 -27.19
CA SER A 162 -2.82 5.29 -28.61
C SER A 162 -4.02 6.10 -29.09
N GLU A 163 -3.81 7.24 -29.69
CA GLU A 163 -4.79 7.90 -30.52
C GLU A 163 -4.70 7.28 -31.93
N GLN A 164 -5.81 6.70 -32.35
CA GLN A 164 -5.98 6.22 -33.72
C GLN A 164 -5.93 7.39 -34.69
N GLU A 165 -5.06 7.28 -35.67
CA GLU A 165 -5.00 8.14 -36.85
C GLU A 165 -6.35 8.18 -37.58
N VAL A 166 -6.92 9.39 -37.68
CA VAL A 166 -7.90 9.72 -38.71
C VAL A 166 -7.24 10.70 -39.66
N THR A 167 -6.88 10.21 -40.82
CA THR A 167 -6.40 11.00 -41.95
C THR A 167 -7.45 11.98 -42.43
N SER A 168 -7.06 13.24 -42.46
CA SER A 168 -7.80 14.34 -43.05
C SER A 168 -7.81 14.27 -44.60
N SER A 169 -8.99 14.39 -45.21
CA SER A 169 -9.13 15.02 -46.51
C SER A 169 -10.34 15.92 -46.50
N GLU A 170 -10.08 17.19 -46.80
CA GLU A 170 -11.05 18.23 -47.04
C GLU A 170 -12.01 17.88 -48.19
N GLU A 171 -13.28 18.16 -48.08
CA GLU A 171 -14.03 18.98 -49.02
C GLU A 171 -15.45 19.29 -48.49
N LYS A 172 -15.89 20.46 -48.87
CA LYS A 172 -17.05 21.26 -48.53
C LYS A 172 -18.41 20.70 -48.89
N GLU A 173 -19.35 21.22 -48.15
CA GLU A 173 -20.64 21.80 -48.54
C GLU A 173 -21.96 21.06 -48.21
N THR A 174 -22.77 21.86 -47.49
CA THR A 174 -24.22 22.08 -47.54
C THR A 174 -25.20 21.04 -47.01
N ALA A 175 -25.82 21.47 -45.93
CA ALA A 175 -27.26 21.57 -45.58
C ALA A 175 -28.22 20.48 -45.99
N LYS A 176 -28.95 19.97 -45.04
CA LYS A 176 -30.41 20.05 -44.78
C LYS A 176 -30.94 18.93 -43.90
N THR A 177 -31.56 19.30 -42.80
CA THR A 177 -32.90 19.06 -42.26
C THR A 177 -33.59 17.71 -42.45
N GLU A 178 -34.22 17.28 -41.36
CA GLU A 178 -35.40 16.49 -41.06
C GLU A 178 -35.11 15.20 -40.31
N GLU A 179 -35.49 15.12 -39.07
CA GLU A 179 -36.79 14.89 -38.38
C GLU A 179 -37.24 13.44 -38.46
N SER A 180 -37.52 12.95 -37.33
CA SER A 180 -38.65 12.13 -36.85
C SER A 180 -38.23 10.87 -36.09
N THR A 181 -38.53 10.90 -34.80
CA THR A 181 -39.62 10.25 -34.02
C THR A 181 -39.57 8.72 -34.03
N VAL A 182 -39.68 8.08 -32.94
CA VAL A 182 -40.73 7.79 -31.98
C VAL A 182 -40.50 6.43 -31.31
N GLU A 183 -40.74 6.42 -30.03
CA GLU A 183 -41.43 5.51 -29.13
C GLU A 183 -40.75 4.20 -28.68
N GLU A 184 -40.74 4.01 -27.41
CA GLU A 184 -41.64 3.42 -26.36
C GLU A 184 -41.37 1.91 -26.20
N GLU A 185 -41.43 1.29 -25.07
CA GLU A 185 -42.19 1.30 -23.82
C GLU A 185 -41.47 0.39 -22.81
N ALA A 186 -41.41 0.75 -21.51
CA ALA A 186 -42.24 0.29 -20.39
C ALA A 186 -42.14 -1.22 -20.09
N SER A 187 -42.07 -1.70 -18.87
CA SER A 187 -42.98 -1.62 -17.75
C SER A 187 -42.47 -2.46 -16.54
N VAL A 188 -42.71 -2.00 -15.33
CA VAL A 188 -43.62 -2.48 -14.27
C VAL A 188 -43.09 -3.65 -13.44
N SER A 189 -43.10 -3.76 -12.13
CA SER A 189 -43.85 -3.30 -10.96
C SER A 189 -43.32 -4.14 -9.78
N SER A 190 -43.52 -3.98 -8.54
CA SER A 190 -44.53 -3.53 -7.65
C SER A 190 -44.10 -3.75 -6.20
N ASP A 191 -44.50 -2.89 -5.35
CA ASP A 191 -45.33 -2.88 -4.14
C ASP A 191 -44.72 -3.42 -2.87
N GLU A 192 -44.99 -2.91 -1.73
CA GLU A 192 -46.16 -2.39 -1.02
C GLU A 192 -45.77 -1.63 0.27
N LYS A 193 -46.42 -0.51 0.53
CA LYS A 193 -47.33 -0.09 1.63
C LYS A 193 -46.81 -0.06 3.06
N SER A 194 -47.20 0.89 3.89
CA SER A 194 -48.47 1.53 4.23
C SER A 194 -48.24 2.61 5.29
N SER A 195 -48.81 3.74 5.23
CA SER A 195 -50.03 4.44 5.64
C SER A 195 -49.84 5.13 7.00
N THR A 196 -50.40 6.25 7.34
CA THR A 196 -51.64 6.95 7.07
C THR A 196 -51.66 8.37 7.65
N THR A 197 -52.28 9.29 6.91
CA THR A 197 -53.30 10.29 7.21
C THR A 197 -52.94 11.49 8.11
N ASP A 198 -53.38 12.74 7.86
CA ASP A 198 -54.59 13.26 7.29
C ASP A 198 -54.47 14.75 6.97
N THR A 199 -55.15 15.13 5.87
CA THR A 199 -55.89 16.35 5.48
C THR A 199 -55.49 17.79 5.89
N SER A 200 -55.27 18.68 4.90
CA SER A 200 -56.34 19.63 4.49
C SER A 200 -55.90 20.49 3.26
N GLN A 201 -56.89 20.67 2.39
CA GLN A 201 -56.91 21.37 1.13
C GLN A 201 -56.50 22.85 1.21
N ASN A 202 -55.86 23.36 0.16
CA ASN A 202 -56.41 24.44 -0.71
C ASN A 202 -55.55 24.61 -1.97
N ASP A 203 -56.22 24.84 -3.05
CA ASP A 203 -55.91 24.86 -4.44
C ASP A 203 -55.34 26.22 -4.92
N PRO A 204 -54.94 26.44 -6.18
CA PRO A 204 -53.59 26.83 -6.57
C PRO A 204 -53.54 28.28 -7.06
N GLU A 205 -52.44 28.95 -6.82
CA GLU A 205 -52.06 30.12 -7.58
C GLU A 205 -50.86 29.83 -8.48
N GLN A 206 -51.03 30.00 -9.75
CA GLN A 206 -50.00 30.08 -10.77
C GLN A 206 -48.92 31.09 -10.38
N VAL A 207 -47.75 30.64 -10.00
CA VAL A 207 -46.57 31.48 -9.99
C VAL A 207 -45.79 31.17 -11.27
N THR A 208 -45.83 32.11 -12.17
CA THR A 208 -44.99 32.17 -13.36
C THR A 208 -43.52 31.98 -12.97
N GLU A 209 -42.91 30.98 -13.59
CA GLU A 209 -41.44 30.76 -13.53
C GLU A 209 -40.75 32.00 -14.15
N SER A 210 -40.31 32.89 -13.25
CA SER A 210 -39.37 33.97 -13.60
C SER A 210 -38.05 33.33 -13.91
N ALA A 211 -37.63 33.35 -15.16
CA ALA A 211 -36.32 33.00 -15.62
C ALA A 211 -35.25 33.60 -14.71
N ARG A 212 -34.60 32.80 -13.88
CA ARG A 212 -33.40 33.16 -13.15
C ARG A 212 -32.29 33.30 -14.19
N SER A 213 -32.08 34.50 -14.67
CA SER A 213 -30.90 34.89 -15.43
C SER A 213 -29.69 34.45 -14.64
N THR A 214 -28.96 33.46 -15.09
CA THR A 214 -27.61 33.18 -14.63
C THR A 214 -26.77 34.37 -15.07
N LYS A 215 -26.55 35.31 -14.13
CA LYS A 215 -25.65 36.43 -14.31
C LYS A 215 -24.28 35.83 -14.53
N GLU A 216 -23.65 36.05 -15.68
CA GLU A 216 -22.27 35.63 -15.94
C GLU A 216 -21.37 36.13 -14.82
N ALA A 217 -20.48 35.25 -14.35
CA ALA A 217 -19.49 35.59 -13.33
C ALA A 217 -18.62 36.72 -13.85
N SER A 218 -18.63 37.86 -13.17
CA SER A 218 -17.81 39.01 -13.60
C SER A 218 -16.38 38.82 -13.10
N VAL A 219 -15.44 38.81 -14.02
CA VAL A 219 -13.99 38.74 -13.76
C VAL A 219 -13.42 40.15 -13.88
N GLN A 220 -12.60 40.56 -12.90
CA GLN A 220 -11.84 41.80 -12.96
C GLN A 220 -10.35 41.55 -12.83
N ASP A 221 -9.60 41.94 -13.88
CA ASP A 221 -8.14 41.92 -13.84
C ASP A 221 -7.62 43.04 -12.93
N VAL A 222 -6.60 42.70 -12.11
CA VAL A 222 -5.94 43.63 -11.21
C VAL A 222 -4.43 43.50 -11.29
N ALA A 223 -3.72 44.62 -11.45
CA ALA A 223 -2.28 44.71 -11.59
C ALA A 223 -1.60 45.47 -10.43
N ASN A 224 -2.37 46.06 -9.52
CA ASN A 224 -1.88 46.87 -8.42
C ASN A 224 -2.87 46.91 -7.24
N TRP A 225 -2.43 47.50 -6.13
CA TRP A 225 -3.22 47.60 -4.90
C TRP A 225 -4.54 48.35 -5.05
N GLU A 226 -4.56 49.46 -5.78
CA GLU A 226 -5.77 50.27 -5.96
C GLU A 226 -6.83 49.49 -6.71
N GLU A 227 -6.49 48.83 -7.79
CA GLU A 227 -7.39 47.98 -8.57
C GLU A 227 -7.89 46.80 -7.74
N PHE A 228 -7.01 46.19 -6.92
CA PHE A 228 -7.35 45.09 -6.04
C PHE A 228 -8.40 45.49 -4.98
N VAL A 229 -8.21 46.64 -4.29
CA VAL A 229 -9.17 47.18 -3.32
C VAL A 229 -10.46 47.55 -4.01
N GLN A 230 -10.40 48.15 -5.22
CA GLN A 230 -11.57 48.52 -5.99
C GLN A 230 -12.41 47.29 -6.41
N ALA A 231 -11.74 46.20 -6.84
CA ALA A 231 -12.40 44.95 -7.20
C ALA A 231 -13.14 44.33 -6.01
N PHE A 232 -12.53 44.31 -4.81
CA PHE A 232 -13.23 43.90 -3.60
C PHE A 232 -14.46 44.74 -3.26
N SER A 233 -14.40 46.05 -3.49
CA SER A 233 -15.50 46.97 -3.22
C SER A 233 -16.64 46.87 -4.24
N ASN A 234 -16.45 46.19 -5.36
CA ASN A 234 -17.46 46.01 -6.39
C ASN A 234 -18.18 44.65 -6.20
N LYS A 235 -19.42 44.72 -5.69
CA LYS A 235 -20.24 43.52 -5.42
C LYS A 235 -20.56 42.68 -6.65
N GLU A 236 -20.40 43.21 -7.85
CA GLU A 236 -20.65 42.52 -9.10
C GLU A 236 -19.46 41.61 -9.51
N VAL A 237 -18.29 41.84 -8.92
CA VAL A 237 -17.09 41.05 -9.20
C VAL A 237 -17.11 39.73 -8.39
N SER A 238 -17.12 38.61 -9.09
CA SER A 238 -17.03 37.26 -8.51
C SER A 238 -15.63 36.67 -8.58
N THR A 239 -14.78 37.14 -9.50
CA THR A 239 -13.39 36.71 -9.61
C THR A 239 -12.48 37.94 -9.75
N ILE A 240 -11.50 38.05 -8.86
CA ILE A 240 -10.43 39.02 -8.91
C ILE A 240 -9.23 38.32 -9.49
N ASN A 241 -8.86 38.66 -10.72
CA ASN A 241 -7.79 37.98 -11.46
C ASN A 241 -6.50 38.82 -11.35
N VAL A 242 -5.54 38.35 -10.57
CA VAL A 242 -4.24 39.01 -10.41
C VAL A 242 -3.38 38.73 -11.65
N ILE A 243 -3.01 39.80 -12.37
CA ILE A 243 -2.26 39.70 -13.62
C ILE A 243 -0.81 40.23 -13.53
N SER A 244 -0.41 40.70 -12.34
CA SER A 244 0.95 41.20 -12.08
C SER A 244 1.27 41.11 -10.60
N ASP A 245 2.53 41.04 -10.28
CA ASP A 245 3.00 41.20 -8.89
C ASP A 245 2.79 42.62 -8.44
N PHE A 246 2.35 42.82 -7.20
CA PHE A 246 2.19 44.16 -6.63
C PHE A 246 2.41 44.20 -5.12
N GLU A 247 2.64 45.40 -4.61
CA GLU A 247 2.74 45.66 -3.17
C GLU A 247 1.75 46.78 -2.73
N THR A 248 1.46 46.78 -1.43
CA THR A 248 0.68 47.89 -0.85
C THR A 248 1.49 49.21 -0.89
N PRO A 249 0.86 50.36 -1.11
CA PRO A 249 1.55 51.64 -1.11
C PRO A 249 2.15 51.97 0.25
N ASN A 250 3.22 52.74 0.29
CA ASN A 250 3.92 53.11 1.51
C ASN A 250 3.04 53.87 2.52
N ASN A 251 2.09 54.63 2.06
CA ASN A 251 1.21 55.42 2.88
C ASN A 251 -0.22 55.42 2.31
N PRO A 252 -0.97 54.35 2.46
CA PRO A 252 -2.34 54.25 1.98
C PRO A 252 -3.19 55.26 2.76
N ARG A 253 -4.00 56.05 2.07
CA ARG A 253 -4.90 57.04 2.66
C ARG A 253 -6.35 56.58 2.54
N SER A 254 -7.18 57.03 3.51
CA SER A 254 -8.62 56.83 3.42
C SER A 254 -9.19 57.52 2.18
N ASN A 255 -10.13 56.85 1.51
CA ASN A 255 -10.84 57.36 0.36
C ASN A 255 -12.32 56.94 0.40
N SER A 256 -13.07 57.08 -0.70
CA SER A 256 -14.49 56.72 -0.76
C SER A 256 -14.79 55.21 -0.68
N ILE A 257 -13.79 54.35 -0.88
CA ILE A 257 -13.93 52.87 -0.91
C ILE A 257 -13.20 52.16 0.22
N ALA A 258 -12.22 52.77 0.85
CA ALA A 258 -11.48 52.22 1.96
C ALA A 258 -11.16 53.26 3.04
N THR A 259 -11.36 52.87 4.30
CA THR A 259 -10.96 53.68 5.48
C THR A 259 -9.75 53.02 6.12
N ILE A 260 -8.76 53.82 6.44
CA ILE A 260 -7.61 53.40 7.24
C ILE A 260 -7.89 53.77 8.68
N THR A 261 -7.89 52.79 9.57
CA THR A 261 -8.07 52.96 11.02
C THR A 261 -6.77 52.66 11.76
N SER A 262 -6.80 52.82 13.05
CA SER A 262 -5.75 52.95 14.05
C SER A 262 -4.44 52.21 13.82
N GLY A 263 -3.40 52.58 14.49
CA GLY A 263 -2.01 52.25 14.19
C GLY A 263 -1.49 53.06 13.01
N ALA A 264 -2.31 53.87 12.42
CA ALA A 264 -2.04 54.74 11.26
C ALA A 264 -1.15 55.93 11.65
N SER A 265 0.02 55.69 12.22
CA SER A 265 1.11 56.61 11.98
C SER A 265 1.55 56.46 10.54
N ASP A 266 2.13 57.46 9.91
CA ASP A 266 2.76 57.33 8.58
C ASP A 266 3.95 56.33 8.59
N ASN A 267 4.09 55.57 9.65
CA ASN A 267 5.12 54.59 9.85
C ASN A 267 4.61 53.22 9.35
N ILE A 268 5.02 52.85 8.18
CA ILE A 268 4.77 51.51 7.57
C ILE A 268 5.36 50.35 8.38
N ASN A 269 6.24 50.66 9.35
CA ASN A 269 6.80 49.69 10.29
C ASN A 269 5.90 49.47 11.51
N ALA A 270 4.71 50.10 11.59
CA ALA A 270 3.74 49.77 12.61
C ALA A 270 3.19 48.36 12.37
N THR A 271 3.15 47.55 13.42
CA THR A 271 2.69 46.15 13.38
C THR A 271 1.20 46.00 13.14
N GLU A 272 0.44 47.10 13.20
CA GLU A 272 -1.02 47.09 13.11
C GLU A 272 -1.53 48.22 12.21
N ARG A 273 -1.75 47.94 10.94
CA ARG A 273 -2.45 48.84 10.04
C ARG A 273 -3.63 48.12 9.40
N PHE A 274 -4.80 48.72 9.52
CA PHE A 274 -6.03 48.18 9.02
C PHE A 274 -6.56 49.04 7.88
N VAL A 275 -6.92 48.42 6.77
CA VAL A 275 -7.67 49.05 5.68
C VAL A 275 -9.02 48.39 5.60
N TYR A 276 -10.07 49.15 5.89
CA TYR A 276 -11.44 48.65 5.83
C TYR A 276 -12.17 49.08 4.58
N LEU A 277 -12.82 48.15 3.93
CA LEU A 277 -13.74 48.48 2.84
C LEU A 277 -15.05 49.05 3.42
N ILE A 278 -15.43 50.23 2.94
CA ILE A 278 -16.58 51.03 3.50
C ILE A 278 -17.74 50.99 2.53
N GLN A 279 -18.11 49.87 2.00
CA GLN A 279 -19.32 49.84 1.17
C GLN A 279 -20.36 48.92 1.79
N ASP A 280 -21.61 49.37 1.78
CA ASP A 280 -22.73 48.57 2.18
C ASP A 280 -22.95 47.41 1.20
N GLN A 281 -23.29 46.23 1.75
CA GLN A 281 -23.73 45.07 0.96
C GLN A 281 -22.73 44.55 -0.06
N ILE A 282 -21.43 44.53 0.26
CA ILE A 282 -20.38 43.96 -0.61
C ILE A 282 -20.05 42.47 -0.30
N SER A 283 -20.61 41.95 0.79
CA SER A 283 -20.42 40.55 1.17
C SER A 283 -20.95 39.60 0.09
N ARG A 284 -20.13 38.66 -0.34
CA ARG A 284 -20.45 37.76 -1.42
C ARG A 284 -19.48 36.60 -1.47
N LYS A 285 -19.69 35.68 -2.41
CA LYS A 285 -18.70 34.73 -2.85
C LYS A 285 -17.73 35.42 -3.81
N VAL A 286 -16.40 35.35 -3.53
CA VAL A 286 -15.36 35.91 -4.37
C VAL A 286 -14.11 35.00 -4.37
N THR A 287 -13.55 34.78 -5.56
CA THR A 287 -12.29 34.04 -5.74
C THR A 287 -11.20 35.04 -6.17
N ILE A 288 -10.08 35.01 -5.49
CA ILE A 288 -8.85 35.69 -5.91
C ILE A 288 -7.98 34.65 -6.63
N GLU A 289 -7.94 34.75 -7.96
CA GLU A 289 -7.04 33.94 -8.80
C GLU A 289 -5.67 34.64 -8.82
N GLY A 290 -4.72 34.10 -8.08
CA GLY A 290 -3.39 34.68 -7.91
C GLY A 290 -2.45 34.44 -9.07
N ASN A 291 -2.67 33.42 -9.90
CA ASN A 291 -1.84 33.05 -11.06
C ASN A 291 -0.34 32.95 -10.73
N ASN A 292 -0.01 32.51 -9.51
CA ASN A 292 1.34 32.46 -8.94
C ASN A 292 2.06 33.82 -8.87
N HIS A 293 1.31 34.92 -8.82
CA HIS A 293 1.85 36.25 -8.57
C HIS A 293 2.14 36.48 -7.09
N GLN A 294 3.05 37.44 -6.81
CA GLN A 294 3.36 37.88 -5.46
C GLN A 294 2.56 39.11 -5.07
N VAL A 295 1.93 39.06 -3.90
CA VAL A 295 1.28 40.20 -3.29
C VAL A 295 1.93 40.52 -1.94
N ASP A 296 2.60 41.69 -1.84
CA ASP A 296 3.24 42.14 -0.61
C ASP A 296 2.33 43.12 0.13
N PHE A 297 1.70 42.61 1.18
CA PHE A 297 0.81 43.40 2.03
C PHE A 297 1.58 44.30 3.03
N ARG A 298 2.90 44.13 3.15
CA ARG A 298 3.72 44.84 4.15
C ARG A 298 3.16 44.63 5.57
N SER A 299 2.78 45.73 6.27
CA SER A 299 2.12 45.66 7.59
C SER A 299 0.60 45.86 7.50
N ILE A 300 0.02 45.79 6.32
CA ILE A 300 -1.41 46.10 6.09
C ILE A 300 -2.23 44.81 6.14
N MET A 301 -3.37 44.86 6.84
CA MET A 301 -4.44 43.89 6.81
C MET A 301 -5.65 44.49 6.09
N LEU A 302 -6.16 43.78 5.10
CA LEU A 302 -7.42 44.15 4.46
C LEU A 302 -8.57 43.61 5.31
N GLY A 303 -9.30 44.49 5.97
CA GLY A 303 -10.48 44.21 6.80
C GLY A 303 -11.79 44.50 6.08
N PHE A 304 -12.83 43.79 6.48
CA PHE A 304 -14.18 43.97 5.94
C PHE A 304 -15.09 44.52 7.03
N ASP A 305 -15.59 45.74 6.82
CA ASP A 305 -16.51 46.39 7.74
C ASP A 305 -17.92 46.38 7.15
N ASN A 306 -18.84 45.73 7.82
CA ASN A 306 -20.24 45.68 7.44
C ASN A 306 -21.19 46.29 8.50
N ARG A 307 -20.77 47.38 9.18
CA ARG A 307 -21.62 48.06 10.19
C ARG A 307 -23.02 48.34 9.73
N THR A 308 -23.25 48.42 8.42
CA THR A 308 -24.54 48.62 7.77
C THR A 308 -24.96 47.44 6.88
N ALA A 309 -24.24 46.33 6.96
CA ALA A 309 -24.35 45.25 5.99
C ALA A 309 -25.68 44.48 6.09
N ASP A 310 -26.12 44.00 4.96
CA ASP A 310 -27.09 42.93 4.87
C ASP A 310 -26.56 41.69 5.60
N THR A 311 -27.22 41.35 6.71
CA THR A 311 -26.87 40.19 7.54
C THR A 311 -27.17 38.87 6.84
N ASN A 312 -27.75 38.87 5.65
CA ASN A 312 -28.18 37.67 4.93
C ASN A 312 -27.12 37.14 3.95
N SER A 313 -26.09 37.92 3.63
CA SER A 313 -25.03 37.47 2.68
C SER A 313 -23.67 37.32 3.39
N PRO A 314 -23.23 36.11 3.65
CA PRO A 314 -21.89 35.90 4.19
C PRO A 314 -20.78 36.16 3.16
N TRP A 315 -19.56 36.38 3.64
CA TRP A 315 -18.37 36.31 2.82
C TRP A 315 -17.95 34.84 2.61
N GLU A 316 -17.79 34.42 1.36
CA GLU A 316 -17.08 33.22 0.98
C GLU A 316 -15.87 33.61 0.12
N ILE A 317 -14.69 33.68 0.74
CA ILE A 317 -13.47 34.16 0.08
C ILE A 317 -12.58 32.95 -0.21
N GLU A 318 -12.20 32.74 -1.47
CA GLU A 318 -11.17 31.77 -1.85
C GLU A 318 -9.95 32.55 -2.39
N LEU A 319 -8.77 32.31 -1.79
CA LEU A 319 -7.47 32.73 -2.31
C LEU A 319 -6.86 31.50 -2.98
N LYS A 320 -6.42 31.63 -4.21
CA LYS A 320 -5.92 30.55 -5.02
C LYS A 320 -4.65 30.91 -5.78
N ASP A 321 -3.67 29.99 -5.79
CA ASP A 321 -2.42 30.10 -6.54
C ASP A 321 -1.70 31.44 -6.31
N LEU A 322 -1.43 31.84 -5.05
CA LEU A 322 -0.89 33.15 -4.67
C LEU A 322 0.28 33.04 -3.69
N GLU A 323 1.33 33.83 -3.90
CA GLU A 323 2.37 34.09 -2.89
C GLU A 323 2.08 35.34 -2.09
N ILE A 324 1.99 35.23 -0.77
CA ILE A 324 1.63 36.32 0.15
C ILE A 324 2.84 36.68 1.01
N TYR A 325 3.14 37.95 1.10
CA TYR A 325 4.16 38.50 1.98
C TYR A 325 3.52 39.54 2.91
N HIS A 326 3.68 39.41 4.22
CA HIS A 326 3.12 40.40 5.16
C HIS A 326 3.79 40.35 6.55
N GLY A 327 3.69 41.45 7.27
CA GLY A 327 4.18 41.57 8.65
C GLY A 327 3.08 41.93 9.67
N ASN A 328 1.79 41.86 9.30
CA ASN A 328 0.68 42.15 10.21
C ASN A 328 0.43 41.01 11.21
N TRP A 329 -0.02 41.31 12.40
CA TRP A 329 -0.32 40.34 13.45
C TRP A 329 -1.56 39.49 13.14
N TYR A 330 -2.54 40.03 12.43
CA TYR A 330 -3.82 39.39 12.20
C TYR A 330 -3.94 38.72 10.82
N GLY A 331 -2.87 38.74 10.04
CA GLY A 331 -2.85 38.22 8.69
C GLY A 331 -3.11 39.26 7.60
N PRO A 332 -3.04 38.88 6.32
CA PRO A 332 -3.28 39.77 5.19
C PRO A 332 -4.77 40.15 5.01
N LEU A 333 -5.66 39.26 5.41
CA LEU A 333 -7.12 39.44 5.35
C LEU A 333 -7.74 39.18 6.72
N SER A 334 -8.83 39.89 7.08
CA SER A 334 -9.53 39.61 8.30
C SER A 334 -11.01 40.00 8.26
N LEU A 335 -11.84 39.18 8.89
CA LEU A 335 -13.27 39.36 9.06
C LEU A 335 -13.65 39.80 10.48
N VAL A 336 -12.70 40.11 11.35
CA VAL A 336 -12.94 40.36 12.79
C VAL A 336 -13.88 41.55 13.10
N ASN A 337 -14.07 42.45 12.18
CA ASN A 337 -14.98 43.60 12.35
C ASN A 337 -16.43 43.32 11.95
N LEU A 338 -16.69 42.13 11.42
CA LEU A 338 -18.07 41.69 11.21
C LEU A 338 -18.71 41.33 12.54
N SER A 339 -20.04 41.36 12.61
CA SER A 339 -20.75 40.78 13.76
C SER A 339 -20.39 39.27 13.89
N MET A 340 -20.45 38.75 15.09
CA MET A 340 -20.18 37.32 15.31
C MET A 340 -21.03 36.39 14.42
N ASP A 341 -22.31 36.74 14.21
CA ASP A 341 -23.23 35.95 13.38
C ASP A 341 -22.80 35.95 11.90
N ASN A 342 -22.26 37.07 11.41
CA ASN A 342 -21.74 37.16 10.04
C ASN A 342 -20.41 36.45 9.90
N GLN A 343 -19.53 36.53 10.91
CA GLN A 343 -18.28 35.75 10.91
C GLN A 343 -18.57 34.25 10.86
N ARG A 344 -19.51 33.74 11.70
CA ARG A 344 -19.88 32.31 11.73
C ARG A 344 -20.50 31.76 10.44
N ARG A 345 -21.06 32.64 9.63
CA ARG A 345 -21.62 32.25 8.31
C ARG A 345 -20.65 32.49 7.17
N SER A 346 -19.52 33.11 7.44
CA SER A 346 -18.48 33.38 6.45
C SER A 346 -17.41 32.31 6.45
N SER A 347 -16.72 32.16 5.32
CA SER A 347 -15.61 31.25 5.16
C SER A 347 -14.45 31.85 4.37
N ILE A 348 -13.24 31.34 4.69
CA ILE A 348 -12.02 31.63 3.92
C ILE A 348 -11.41 30.30 3.48
N THR A 349 -11.15 30.19 2.18
CA THR A 349 -10.47 29.04 1.60
C THR A 349 -9.09 29.46 1.10
N TYR A 350 -8.06 28.78 1.57
CA TYR A 350 -6.70 28.86 1.04
C TYR A 350 -6.46 27.67 0.11
N ASN A 351 -6.09 27.93 -1.14
CA ASN A 351 -5.91 26.92 -2.18
C ASN A 351 -4.58 27.18 -2.93
N ASN A 352 -3.57 26.36 -2.72
CA ASN A 352 -2.20 26.56 -3.22
C ASN A 352 -1.64 27.93 -2.83
N ILE A 353 -1.50 28.18 -1.54
CA ILE A 353 -1.00 29.45 -1.01
C ILE A 353 0.37 29.25 -0.38
N THR A 354 1.28 30.14 -0.67
CA THR A 354 2.54 30.29 0.09
C THR A 354 2.55 31.63 0.80
N ASN A 355 2.66 31.60 2.12
CA ASN A 355 2.69 32.78 2.98
C ASN A 355 4.03 32.94 3.67
N TYR A 356 4.64 34.11 3.52
CA TYR A 356 5.88 34.49 4.18
C TYR A 356 5.63 35.69 5.07
N GLY A 357 6.08 35.59 6.31
CA GLY A 357 6.02 36.74 7.19
C GLY A 357 5.50 36.42 8.58
N ASN A 358 4.24 36.76 8.88
CA ASN A 358 3.64 36.60 10.20
C ASN A 358 2.40 35.68 10.14
N GLN A 359 1.50 35.81 11.11
CA GLN A 359 0.23 35.06 11.22
C GLN A 359 -0.54 35.03 9.89
N LEU A 360 -0.96 33.86 9.45
CA LEU A 360 -1.74 33.76 8.20
C LEU A 360 -3.19 34.24 8.40
N LEU A 361 -3.81 33.89 9.54
CA LEU A 361 -5.20 34.31 9.79
C LEU A 361 -5.56 34.39 11.28
N HIS A 362 -6.18 35.49 11.65
CA HIS A 362 -6.96 35.65 12.88
C HIS A 362 -8.44 35.81 12.53
N ALA A 363 -9.25 34.78 12.75
CA ALA A 363 -10.68 34.76 12.43
C ALA A 363 -11.45 33.85 13.41
N PRO A 364 -11.64 34.32 14.67
CA PRO A 364 -12.09 33.46 15.78
C PRO A 364 -13.50 32.89 15.65
N PHE A 365 -14.28 33.27 14.65
CA PHE A 365 -15.65 32.77 14.42
C PHE A 365 -15.89 32.29 12.99
N THR A 366 -14.88 32.30 12.13
CA THR A 366 -15.02 32.02 10.69
C THR A 366 -14.51 30.62 10.37
N ASP A 367 -15.16 29.96 9.45
CA ASP A 367 -14.70 28.65 8.96
C ASP A 367 -13.54 28.80 7.96
N VAL A 368 -12.52 27.99 8.12
CA VAL A 368 -11.32 27.97 7.28
C VAL A 368 -11.19 26.63 6.57
N TYR A 369 -10.98 26.69 5.26
CA TYR A 369 -10.74 25.53 4.43
C TYR A 369 -9.37 25.59 3.78
N ILE A 370 -8.63 24.47 3.85
CA ILE A 370 -7.33 24.30 3.24
C ILE A 370 -7.48 23.33 2.07
N LYS A 371 -7.04 23.75 0.89
CA LYS A 371 -7.13 23.00 -0.36
C LYS A 371 -5.79 23.04 -1.10
N GLY A 372 -5.43 21.94 -1.79
CA GLY A 372 -4.13 21.84 -2.42
C GLY A 372 -2.98 21.95 -1.41
N GLN A 373 -1.96 22.70 -1.71
CA GLN A 373 -0.81 22.92 -0.83
C GLN A 373 -0.85 24.31 -0.22
N VAL A 374 -0.87 24.40 1.11
CA VAL A 374 -0.78 25.68 1.83
C VAL A 374 0.45 25.66 2.73
N ILE A 375 1.36 26.58 2.49
CA ILE A 375 2.60 26.78 3.24
C ILE A 375 2.53 28.13 3.97
N SER A 376 2.72 28.15 5.29
CA SER A 376 2.81 29.38 6.07
C SER A 376 3.98 29.32 7.04
N HIS A 377 5.10 29.89 6.61
CA HIS A 377 6.33 29.93 7.38
C HIS A 377 6.58 31.34 7.91
N GLN A 378 6.48 31.49 9.22
CA GLN A 378 6.84 32.75 9.88
C GLN A 378 8.33 32.97 9.85
N THR A 379 8.73 34.21 9.62
CA THR A 379 10.14 34.64 9.56
C THR A 379 10.32 35.98 10.26
N GLU A 380 11.50 36.25 10.83
CA GLU A 380 11.84 37.60 11.34
C GLU A 380 12.03 38.62 10.23
N THR A 381 12.34 38.15 9.04
CA THR A 381 12.55 39.00 7.86
C THR A 381 12.13 38.22 6.63
N TYR A 382 11.30 38.81 5.78
CA TYR A 382 11.01 38.25 4.46
C TYR A 382 11.62 39.12 3.36
N THR A 383 11.82 38.54 2.18
CA THR A 383 12.25 39.26 0.97
C THR A 383 11.27 38.96 -0.16
N SER A 384 10.45 39.93 -0.53
CA SER A 384 9.61 39.87 -1.73
C SER A 384 10.36 40.43 -2.94
N LYS A 385 9.73 40.44 -4.13
CA LYS A 385 10.27 41.14 -5.32
C LYS A 385 10.48 42.64 -5.13
N PHE A 386 9.79 43.22 -4.15
CA PHE A 386 9.75 44.68 -3.96
C PHE A 386 10.72 45.15 -2.87
N GLN A 387 10.91 44.38 -1.81
CA GLN A 387 11.67 44.79 -0.65
C GLN A 387 12.08 43.67 0.28
N THR A 388 13.02 43.94 1.15
CA THR A 388 13.30 43.13 2.33
C THR A 388 12.65 43.81 3.54
N TRP A 389 11.79 43.08 4.27
CA TRP A 389 11.02 43.61 5.38
C TRP A 389 11.36 42.90 6.67
N ARG A 390 11.67 43.61 7.73
CA ARG A 390 11.83 43.08 9.09
C ARG A 390 10.50 43.14 9.84
N ILE A 391 10.09 42.00 10.38
CA ILE A 391 8.87 41.87 11.17
C ILE A 391 9.17 42.20 12.61
N ASN A 392 8.40 43.07 13.23
CA ASN A 392 8.66 43.56 14.60
C ASN A 392 8.08 42.67 15.69
N ALA A 393 7.14 41.78 15.38
CA ALA A 393 6.54 40.86 16.32
C ALA A 393 6.19 39.53 15.63
N THR A 394 6.65 38.43 16.18
CA THR A 394 6.54 37.07 15.59
C THR A 394 6.01 36.07 16.61
N ASN A 395 5.20 36.52 17.57
CA ASN A 395 4.68 35.72 18.68
C ASN A 395 3.20 35.34 18.51
N GLN A 396 2.67 35.36 17.28
CA GLN A 396 1.31 34.93 16.96
C GLN A 396 1.32 33.54 16.35
N ALA A 397 0.23 32.77 16.58
CA ALA A 397 0.02 31.52 15.88
C ALA A 397 -0.18 31.74 14.39
N ASN A 398 0.05 30.74 13.55
CA ASN A 398 -0.34 30.81 12.12
C ASN A 398 -1.85 30.97 11.96
N PHE A 399 -2.62 30.23 12.78
CA PHE A 399 -4.07 30.31 12.80
C PHE A 399 -4.60 30.52 14.22
N GLU A 400 -5.43 31.55 14.41
CA GLU A 400 -6.29 31.74 15.59
C GLU A 400 -7.75 31.79 15.13
N VAL A 401 -8.42 30.64 15.17
CA VAL A 401 -9.72 30.42 14.48
C VAL A 401 -10.64 29.49 15.26
N SER A 402 -11.94 29.42 14.88
CA SER A 402 -12.82 28.36 15.41
C SER A 402 -12.64 27.07 14.65
N ASN A 403 -12.91 27.03 13.36
CA ASN A 403 -12.85 25.80 12.59
C ASN A 403 -11.80 25.88 11.50
N VAL A 404 -10.99 24.81 11.41
CA VAL A 404 -10.09 24.56 10.26
C VAL A 404 -10.44 23.19 9.69
N THR A 405 -10.61 23.12 8.39
CA THR A 405 -10.76 21.86 7.67
C THR A 405 -9.68 21.76 6.60
N VAL A 406 -8.75 20.82 6.78
CA VAL A 406 -7.82 20.43 5.73
C VAL A 406 -8.55 19.42 4.87
N LEU A 407 -8.86 19.79 3.62
CA LEU A 407 -9.67 19.01 2.70
C LEU A 407 -8.92 17.74 2.24
N GLU A 408 -9.67 16.82 1.65
CA GLU A 408 -9.13 15.55 1.18
C GLU A 408 -7.90 15.74 0.27
N GLY A 409 -6.80 15.05 0.59
CA GLY A 409 -5.54 15.11 -0.15
C GLY A 409 -4.77 16.44 -0.03
N ALA A 410 -5.29 17.44 0.72
CA ALA A 410 -4.61 18.72 0.89
C ALA A 410 -3.44 18.61 1.88
N THR A 411 -2.43 19.47 1.69
CA THR A 411 -1.28 19.59 2.58
C THR A 411 -1.24 20.97 3.24
N LEU A 412 -1.06 20.98 4.55
CA LEU A 412 -0.84 22.19 5.36
C LEU A 412 0.54 22.13 5.99
N ASP A 413 1.43 23.03 5.63
CA ASP A 413 2.81 23.13 6.14
C ASP A 413 3.00 24.44 6.89
N LEU A 414 3.22 24.34 8.20
CA LEU A 414 3.24 25.47 9.11
C LEU A 414 4.56 25.55 9.88
N LYS A 415 5.09 26.76 9.99
CA LYS A 415 6.26 27.05 10.83
C LYS A 415 6.09 28.36 11.58
N THR A 416 6.41 28.34 12.87
CA THR A 416 6.48 29.53 13.73
C THR A 416 7.85 29.65 14.36
N ILE A 417 8.24 30.88 14.73
CA ILE A 417 9.53 31.15 15.40
C ILE A 417 9.40 31.45 16.89
N ALA A 418 8.21 31.84 17.35
CA ALA A 418 8.01 32.22 18.74
C ALA A 418 6.66 31.86 19.34
N ALA A 419 5.75 31.22 18.60
CA ALA A 419 4.41 30.82 19.04
C ALA A 419 4.09 29.36 18.64
N GLY A 420 2.89 28.90 18.93
CA GLY A 420 2.29 27.69 18.35
C GLY A 420 1.82 27.92 16.93
N ASN A 421 1.33 26.89 16.27
CA ASN A 421 0.87 27.00 14.90
C ASN A 421 -0.66 27.20 14.80
N ILE A 422 -1.43 26.46 15.58
CA ILE A 422 -2.89 26.45 15.49
C ILE A 422 -3.51 26.65 16.87
N ASP A 423 -4.35 27.67 17.01
CA ASP A 423 -5.12 27.96 18.21
C ASP A 423 -6.62 27.86 17.87
N ILE A 424 -7.30 26.83 18.37
CA ILE A 424 -8.72 26.55 18.15
C ILE A 424 -9.53 27.14 19.28
N LEU A 425 -10.46 28.03 18.92
CA LEU A 425 -11.28 28.86 19.79
C LEU A 425 -12.76 28.48 19.70
N ASN A 426 -13.57 28.93 20.68
CA ASN A 426 -15.02 28.96 20.61
C ASN A 426 -15.70 27.60 20.31
N GLN A 427 -15.26 26.50 20.94
CA GLN A 427 -15.78 25.14 20.78
C GLN A 427 -15.65 24.62 19.33
N GLY A 428 -14.68 25.16 18.61
CA GLY A 428 -14.44 24.80 17.24
C GLY A 428 -13.79 23.44 17.05
N THR A 429 -13.54 23.11 15.79
CA THR A 429 -12.94 21.82 15.44
C THR A 429 -11.86 22.02 14.38
N PHE A 430 -10.70 21.45 14.64
CA PHE A 430 -9.69 21.19 13.62
C PHE A 430 -9.95 19.81 13.01
N THR A 431 -10.23 19.77 11.71
CA THR A 431 -10.54 18.51 10.99
C THR A 431 -9.52 18.27 9.90
N MET A 432 -8.93 17.09 9.92
CA MET A 432 -8.10 16.55 8.84
C MET A 432 -8.94 15.55 8.05
N LYS A 433 -9.24 15.84 6.79
CA LYS A 433 -10.00 14.96 5.91
C LYS A 433 -9.14 13.82 5.39
N LYS A 434 -9.75 12.82 4.76
CA LYS A 434 -9.08 11.65 4.20
C LYS A 434 -7.84 12.03 3.37
N ASN A 435 -6.72 11.27 3.58
CA ASN A 435 -5.44 11.49 2.88
C ASN A 435 -4.83 12.89 3.02
N SER A 436 -5.30 13.73 3.96
CA SER A 436 -4.73 15.05 4.18
C SER A 436 -3.46 14.99 5.03
N LYS A 437 -2.60 15.99 4.88
CA LYS A 437 -1.31 16.06 5.58
C LYS A 437 -1.14 17.39 6.31
N LEU A 438 -0.65 17.33 7.56
CA LEU A 438 -0.18 18.47 8.33
C LEU A 438 1.29 18.25 8.70
N VAL A 439 2.13 19.22 8.40
CA VAL A 439 3.45 19.38 9.00
C VAL A 439 3.47 20.69 9.76
N ALA A 440 3.78 20.66 11.05
CA ALA A 440 3.78 21.88 11.86
C ALA A 440 5.01 21.94 12.79
N GLU A 441 5.86 22.95 12.60
CA GLU A 441 7.05 23.19 13.37
C GLU A 441 6.89 24.44 14.23
N ALA A 442 7.02 24.29 15.56
CA ALA A 442 7.01 25.40 16.50
C ALA A 442 8.41 25.58 17.10
N ASN A 443 9.11 26.61 16.67
CA ASN A 443 10.46 26.97 17.12
C ASN A 443 10.46 28.16 18.06
N GLY A 444 11.44 28.19 18.95
CA GLY A 444 11.68 29.32 19.85
C GLY A 444 10.62 29.48 20.95
N PHE A 445 10.72 30.48 21.79
CA PHE A 445 9.98 30.64 23.02
C PHE A 445 9.13 31.92 23.04
N ALA A 446 7.84 31.79 23.23
CA ALA A 446 6.99 32.87 23.72
C ALA A 446 6.57 32.55 25.14
N GLY A 447 7.09 32.84 26.16
CA GLY A 447 6.89 32.52 27.58
C GLY A 447 5.49 32.18 28.12
N GLU A 448 4.53 31.91 27.27
CA GLU A 448 3.11 31.75 27.61
C GLU A 448 2.48 30.50 26.96
N ILE A 449 1.18 30.33 27.19
CA ILE A 449 0.33 29.23 26.68
C ILE A 449 0.42 29.07 25.15
N GLU A 450 0.59 30.17 24.44
CA GLU A 450 0.72 30.20 22.97
C GLU A 450 1.93 29.44 22.41
N GLY A 451 2.79 28.94 23.25
CA GLY A 451 3.93 28.07 22.87
C GLY A 451 3.56 26.64 22.50
N VAL A 452 2.32 26.26 22.44
CA VAL A 452 1.86 24.91 22.05
C VAL A 452 1.60 24.83 20.56
N ASN A 453 2.09 23.81 19.91
CA ASN A 453 1.97 23.67 18.45
C ASN A 453 0.51 23.64 17.99
N ILE A 454 -0.33 22.80 18.62
CA ILE A 454 -1.79 22.82 18.45
C ILE A 454 -2.45 23.03 19.82
N LEU A 455 -3.11 24.16 19.98
CA LEU A 455 -3.80 24.54 21.19
C LEU A 455 -5.31 24.46 21.00
N LEU A 456 -5.96 23.55 21.71
CA LEU A 456 -7.42 23.43 21.76
C LEU A 456 -7.91 24.13 23.02
N ARG A 457 -8.28 25.40 22.95
CA ARG A 457 -8.74 26.15 24.12
C ARG A 457 -10.05 25.59 24.67
N ASP A 458 -10.99 25.25 23.77
CA ASP A 458 -12.28 24.63 24.08
C ASP A 458 -12.84 23.81 22.92
N GLY A 459 -11.99 23.23 22.10
CA GLY A 459 -12.36 22.57 20.85
C GLY A 459 -11.83 21.14 20.71
N ASN A 460 -11.94 20.60 19.49
CA ASN A 460 -11.56 19.25 19.14
C ASN A 460 -10.53 19.22 18.02
N PHE A 461 -9.78 18.11 17.94
CA PHE A 461 -8.94 17.77 16.82
C PHE A 461 -9.31 16.38 16.32
N ILE A 462 -9.80 16.28 15.09
CA ILE A 462 -10.35 15.07 14.50
C ILE A 462 -9.61 14.76 13.20
N LEU A 463 -9.01 13.61 13.13
CA LEU A 463 -8.45 13.05 11.89
C LEU A 463 -9.45 12.03 11.34
N GLU A 464 -9.76 12.14 10.06
CA GLU A 464 -10.47 11.12 9.30
C GLU A 464 -9.48 10.06 8.78
N GLU A 465 -9.94 9.09 8.03
CA GLU A 465 -9.15 7.97 7.53
C GLU A 465 -7.89 8.43 6.74
N ASP A 466 -6.74 7.74 6.94
CA ASP A 466 -5.48 7.95 6.23
C ASP A 466 -4.87 9.38 6.36
N ALA A 467 -5.29 10.18 7.31
CA ALA A 467 -4.72 11.50 7.54
C ALA A 467 -3.37 11.41 8.28
N ASN A 468 -2.44 12.29 7.96
CA ASN A 468 -1.07 12.29 8.50
C ASN A 468 -0.70 13.62 9.15
N VAL A 469 -0.17 13.57 10.38
CA VAL A 469 0.22 14.74 11.15
C VAL A 469 1.62 14.56 11.74
N ASP A 470 2.54 15.46 11.37
CA ASP A 470 3.88 15.57 11.94
C ASP A 470 4.02 16.88 12.70
N LEU A 471 4.17 16.82 14.02
CA LEU A 471 4.39 17.97 14.89
C LEU A 471 5.82 17.96 15.40
N ARG A 472 6.53 19.08 15.22
CA ARG A 472 7.87 19.29 15.75
C ARG A 472 7.88 20.47 16.69
N THR A 473 8.42 20.28 17.88
CA THR A 473 8.54 21.33 18.88
C THR A 473 9.97 21.40 19.39
N GLN A 474 10.52 22.59 19.42
CA GLN A 474 11.85 22.85 19.98
C GLN A 474 11.74 23.57 21.32
N GLU A 475 12.75 23.43 22.18
CA GLU A 475 12.87 24.08 23.47
C GLU A 475 11.65 23.88 24.40
N LEU A 476 11.10 22.65 24.47
CA LEU A 476 10.01 22.29 25.38
C LEU A 476 8.67 22.99 25.12
N ARG A 477 8.25 23.01 23.89
CA ARG A 477 6.89 23.42 23.60
C ARG A 477 5.97 22.22 23.61
N GLY A 478 4.71 22.46 23.97
CA GLY A 478 3.67 21.46 23.86
C GLY A 478 3.41 21.07 22.40
N GLY A 479 3.19 19.80 22.13
CA GLY A 479 2.72 19.32 20.84
C GLY A 479 1.23 19.62 20.68
N ILE A 480 0.38 18.99 21.51
CA ILE A 480 -1.07 19.19 21.54
C ILE A 480 -1.50 19.48 22.98
N SER A 481 -2.24 20.55 23.20
CA SER A 481 -2.82 20.88 24.51
C SER A 481 -4.32 21.07 24.44
N MET A 482 -5.05 20.33 25.26
CA MET A 482 -6.51 20.32 25.37
C MET A 482 -6.90 20.99 26.67
N LEU A 483 -7.20 22.32 26.64
CA LEU A 483 -7.36 23.13 27.84
C LEU A 483 -8.76 23.03 28.45
N ALA A 484 -9.79 22.85 27.64
CA ALA A 484 -11.15 22.71 28.14
C ALA A 484 -11.49 21.26 28.53
N ALA A 485 -12.44 21.11 29.42
CA ALA A 485 -13.07 19.83 29.67
C ALA A 485 -13.84 19.35 28.43
N ASN A 486 -13.83 18.03 28.21
CA ASN A 486 -14.53 17.36 27.11
C ASN A 486 -13.98 17.62 25.71
N SER A 487 -12.77 18.18 25.56
CA SER A 487 -12.07 18.23 24.29
C SER A 487 -11.71 16.82 23.80
N LYS A 488 -11.66 16.65 22.49
CA LYS A 488 -11.37 15.36 21.85
C LYS A 488 -10.16 15.46 20.93
N LEU A 489 -9.29 14.47 21.03
CA LEU A 489 -8.30 14.13 20.01
C LEU A 489 -8.69 12.74 19.48
N ASN A 490 -9.18 12.68 18.24
CA ASN A 490 -9.51 11.42 17.58
C ASN A 490 -8.57 11.21 16.39
N ILE A 491 -7.78 10.15 16.44
CA ILE A 491 -6.89 9.72 15.37
C ILE A 491 -7.63 8.61 14.63
N GLY A 492 -8.23 8.94 13.50
CA GLY A 492 -9.10 8.06 12.74
C GLY A 492 -8.37 6.88 12.12
N LYS A 493 -9.12 6.03 11.43
CA LYS A 493 -8.64 4.78 10.84
C LYS A 493 -7.40 5.00 9.98
N ASN A 494 -6.34 4.20 10.22
CA ASN A 494 -5.03 4.24 9.56
C ASN A 494 -4.33 5.60 9.61
N SER A 495 -4.83 6.56 10.38
CA SER A 495 -4.23 7.90 10.48
C SER A 495 -3.04 7.91 11.42
N THR A 496 -2.10 8.80 11.17
CA THR A 496 -0.88 8.90 11.96
C THR A 496 -0.70 10.27 12.58
N VAL A 497 -0.35 10.32 13.85
CA VAL A 497 0.11 11.54 14.54
C VAL A 497 1.48 11.27 15.15
N ASN A 498 2.50 11.99 14.68
CA ASN A 498 3.85 11.98 15.24
C ASN A 498 4.13 13.31 15.92
N ILE A 499 4.63 13.25 17.17
CA ILE A 499 5.05 14.42 17.96
C ILE A 499 6.50 14.26 18.31
N TYR A 500 7.35 15.14 17.79
CA TYR A 500 8.77 15.22 18.11
C TYR A 500 9.01 16.44 18.98
N SER A 501 9.44 16.22 20.21
CA SER A 501 9.74 17.28 21.17
C SER A 501 11.21 17.27 21.54
N SER A 502 11.86 18.43 21.58
CA SER A 502 13.24 18.56 22.04
C SER A 502 13.40 19.66 23.09
N GLY A 503 14.42 19.51 23.95
CA GLY A 503 14.82 20.50 24.92
C GLY A 503 14.35 20.25 26.37
N THR A 504 14.75 21.13 27.29
CA THR A 504 14.60 20.91 28.75
C THR A 504 14.10 22.14 29.55
N LYS A 505 13.57 23.16 28.86
CA LYS A 505 13.18 24.40 29.58
C LYS A 505 11.80 24.29 30.22
N GLN A 506 11.63 24.94 31.38
CA GLN A 506 10.33 25.26 31.96
C GLN A 506 9.87 26.62 31.44
N ASN A 507 8.52 26.83 31.41
CA ASN A 507 8.00 28.16 31.16
C ASN A 507 8.30 29.12 32.36
N THR A 508 8.00 30.40 32.20
CA THR A 508 8.23 31.45 33.24
C THR A 508 7.44 31.20 34.52
N ASN A 509 6.39 30.39 34.50
CA ASN A 509 5.57 30.02 35.66
C ASN A 509 6.02 28.70 36.29
N GLY A 510 7.16 28.13 35.89
CA GLY A 510 7.68 26.87 36.42
C GLY A 510 6.94 25.60 35.95
N ILE A 511 6.10 25.74 34.95
CA ILE A 511 5.35 24.60 34.35
C ILE A 511 6.18 24.01 33.23
N TRP A 512 6.30 22.69 33.23
CA TRP A 512 6.91 21.95 32.14
C TRP A 512 5.88 21.72 31.02
N TRP A 513 6.26 21.99 29.79
CA TRP A 513 5.43 21.67 28.66
C TRP A 513 5.44 20.17 28.34
N ASN A 514 4.28 19.61 28.06
CA ASN A 514 4.11 18.20 27.73
C ASN A 514 3.88 18.05 26.22
N PRO A 515 4.46 17.03 25.57
CA PRO A 515 4.10 16.70 24.18
C PRO A 515 2.59 16.58 23.99
N ILE A 516 1.88 15.91 24.89
CA ILE A 516 0.40 15.97 24.98
C ILE A 516 -0.02 16.36 26.39
N TRP A 517 -0.85 17.38 26.51
CA TRP A 517 -1.52 17.78 27.76
C TRP A 517 -3.04 17.74 27.60
N MET A 518 -3.74 17.09 28.54
CA MET A 518 -5.20 16.92 28.51
C MET A 518 -5.81 17.35 29.82
N ASN A 519 -6.88 18.17 29.77
CA ASN A 519 -7.69 18.47 30.94
C ASN A 519 -8.73 17.39 31.23
N GLY A 520 -9.30 17.42 32.45
CA GLY A 520 -10.34 16.46 32.86
C GLY A 520 -11.57 16.48 31.96
N GLY A 521 -12.15 15.30 31.73
CA GLY A 521 -13.30 15.11 30.84
C GLY A 521 -12.92 14.95 29.35
N SER A 522 -11.64 15.15 28.99
CA SER A 522 -11.16 14.99 27.61
C SER A 522 -10.95 13.54 27.25
N SER A 523 -10.90 13.24 25.94
CA SER A 523 -10.60 11.92 25.41
C SER A 523 -9.55 11.97 24.32
N LEU A 524 -8.65 10.97 24.31
CA LEU A 524 -7.74 10.64 23.23
C LEU A 524 -8.10 9.24 22.75
N VAL A 525 -8.45 9.13 21.48
CA VAL A 525 -8.83 7.85 20.86
C VAL A 525 -7.95 7.67 19.62
N VAL A 526 -7.34 6.49 19.53
CA VAL A 526 -6.66 6.02 18.32
C VAL A 526 -7.50 4.87 17.76
N ASP A 527 -8.14 5.13 16.63
CA ASP A 527 -9.05 4.18 15.99
C ASP A 527 -8.28 3.02 15.29
N GLU A 528 -9.00 2.09 14.70
CA GLU A 528 -8.47 0.90 14.03
C GLU A 528 -7.31 1.26 13.07
N GLY A 529 -6.15 0.60 13.26
CA GLY A 529 -4.95 0.82 12.44
C GLY A 529 -4.29 2.19 12.60
N GLY A 530 -4.84 3.08 13.43
CA GLY A 530 -4.28 4.40 13.68
C GLY A 530 -2.97 4.35 14.47
N SER A 531 -2.16 5.42 14.42
CA SER A 531 -0.86 5.48 15.09
C SER A 531 -0.63 6.79 15.81
N LEU A 532 -0.18 6.72 17.06
CA LEU A 532 0.30 7.86 17.85
C LEU A 532 1.74 7.62 18.29
N GLY A 533 2.66 8.42 17.75
CA GLY A 533 4.06 8.45 18.14
C GLY A 533 4.41 9.71 18.94
N ILE A 534 5.08 9.56 20.09
CA ILE A 534 5.65 10.66 20.87
C ILE A 534 7.12 10.35 21.10
N THR A 535 8.00 11.16 20.52
CA THR A 535 9.45 11.03 20.70
C THR A 535 10.01 12.32 21.31
N ALA A 536 10.54 12.21 22.51
CA ALA A 536 11.15 13.32 23.22
C ALA A 536 12.65 13.09 23.35
N THR A 537 13.45 14.03 22.82
CA THR A 537 14.91 13.99 22.78
C THR A 537 15.49 15.25 23.43
N GLU A 538 16.78 15.18 23.82
CA GLU A 538 17.47 16.29 24.50
C GLU A 538 16.76 16.74 25.79
N MET A 539 16.04 15.81 26.42
CA MET A 539 15.27 16.10 27.64
C MET A 539 16.15 16.24 28.91
N ALA A 540 17.41 15.84 28.86
CA ALA A 540 18.36 15.88 29.97
C ALA A 540 17.72 15.44 31.30
N THR A 541 17.58 16.30 32.28
CA THR A 541 16.95 16.01 33.59
C THR A 541 15.52 16.47 33.69
N SER A 542 14.83 16.72 32.56
CA SER A 542 13.43 17.18 32.55
C SER A 542 12.50 16.20 33.25
N PRO A 543 11.72 16.63 34.24
CA PRO A 543 10.68 15.81 34.86
C PRO A 543 9.34 15.87 34.10
N SER A 544 9.26 16.53 32.94
CA SER A 544 8.02 16.70 32.16
C SER A 544 7.49 15.35 31.67
N ASN A 545 6.28 14.99 32.07
CA ASN A 545 5.61 13.80 31.52
C ASN A 545 5.29 13.98 30.03
N LEU A 546 5.26 12.91 29.24
CA LEU A 546 5.04 13.04 27.81
C LEU A 546 3.54 13.11 27.44
N LEU A 547 2.76 12.16 27.93
CA LEU A 547 1.31 12.25 27.94
C LEU A 547 0.85 12.61 29.36
N HIS A 548 0.36 13.83 29.57
CA HIS A 548 -0.09 14.33 30.87
C HIS A 548 -1.59 14.57 30.88
N VAL A 549 -2.30 13.87 31.75
CA VAL A 549 -3.74 13.98 31.94
C VAL A 549 -4.03 14.64 33.29
N ASN A 550 -4.59 15.84 33.28
CA ASN A 550 -4.92 16.64 34.45
C ASN A 550 -6.39 16.49 34.84
N GLY A 551 -6.75 15.37 35.44
CA GLY A 551 -8.11 15.05 35.83
C GLY A 551 -8.55 13.66 35.34
N ASN A 552 -9.84 13.41 35.34
CA ASN A 552 -10.39 12.17 34.77
C ASN A 552 -10.47 12.31 33.24
N ALA A 553 -9.79 11.44 32.52
CA ALA A 553 -9.84 11.38 31.05
C ALA A 553 -9.76 9.94 30.55
N THR A 554 -10.13 9.72 29.32
CA THR A 554 -10.02 8.42 28.65
C THR A 554 -8.92 8.49 27.59
N VAL A 555 -8.02 7.49 27.59
CA VAL A 555 -7.08 7.20 26.52
C VAL A 555 -7.41 5.80 26.01
N SER A 556 -7.79 5.69 24.74
CA SER A 556 -8.19 4.40 24.13
C SER A 556 -7.36 4.15 22.88
N ILE A 557 -6.76 2.98 22.79
CA ILE A 557 -5.99 2.49 21.65
C ILE A 557 -6.76 1.31 21.07
N GLY A 558 -7.28 1.48 19.86
CA GLY A 558 -8.17 0.53 19.22
C GLY A 558 -7.45 -0.63 18.52
N LYS A 559 -8.26 -1.44 17.84
CA LYS A 559 -7.80 -2.62 17.12
C LYS A 559 -6.73 -2.25 16.07
N ASP A 560 -5.65 -3.06 16.04
CA ASP A 560 -4.52 -2.88 15.12
C ASP A 560 -3.83 -1.51 15.20
N ALA A 561 -4.18 -0.68 16.21
CA ALA A 561 -3.61 0.65 16.40
C ALA A 561 -2.27 0.60 17.17
N THR A 562 -1.48 1.65 17.03
CA THR A 562 -0.14 1.74 17.64
C THR A 562 -0.01 2.97 18.54
N LEU A 563 0.54 2.77 19.74
CA LEU A 563 1.02 3.83 20.62
C LEU A 563 2.51 3.64 20.89
N ASN A 564 3.33 4.64 20.56
CA ASN A 564 4.76 4.58 20.78
C ASN A 564 5.24 5.84 21.49
N ILE A 565 5.68 5.71 22.77
CA ILE A 565 6.13 6.82 23.59
C ILE A 565 7.58 6.60 24.01
N LYS A 566 8.48 7.49 23.57
CA LYS A 566 9.93 7.41 23.84
C LYS A 566 10.47 8.68 24.44
N SER A 567 11.39 8.55 25.40
CA SER A 567 12.11 9.68 26.01
C SER A 567 13.52 9.36 26.40
N ASP A 568 14.45 10.28 26.13
CA ASP A 568 15.85 10.23 26.58
C ASP A 568 16.12 10.91 27.96
N SER A 569 15.07 11.37 28.65
CA SER A 569 15.22 12.00 29.97
C SER A 569 15.84 11.05 30.98
N THR A 570 16.79 11.60 31.74
CA THR A 570 17.45 10.92 32.87
C THR A 570 16.76 11.18 34.20
N SER A 571 15.65 11.93 34.24
CA SER A 571 14.91 12.29 35.45
C SER A 571 14.20 11.10 36.07
N ASN A 572 14.30 10.93 37.39
CA ASN A 572 13.49 9.96 38.13
C ASN A 572 11.99 10.36 38.22
N ASP A 573 11.68 11.64 38.06
CA ASP A 573 10.34 12.19 38.25
C ASP A 573 9.55 12.23 36.97
N GLN A 574 10.15 11.95 35.80
CA GLN A 574 9.44 11.86 34.56
C GLN A 574 8.67 10.53 34.44
N ASN A 575 7.43 10.60 34.06
CA ASN A 575 6.64 9.45 33.59
C ASN A 575 6.35 9.61 32.08
N LEU A 576 6.30 8.52 31.34
CA LEU A 576 5.88 8.58 29.93
C LEU A 576 4.40 8.89 29.86
N MET A 577 3.61 8.29 30.74
CA MET A 577 2.18 8.57 30.91
C MET A 577 1.87 8.93 32.36
N TYR A 578 1.18 10.05 32.56
CA TYR A 578 0.77 10.52 33.87
C TYR A 578 -0.71 10.89 33.90
N PHE A 579 -1.42 10.36 34.86
CA PHE A 579 -2.83 10.66 35.11
C PHE A 579 -2.98 11.24 36.53
N ALA A 580 -3.42 12.49 36.63
CA ALA A 580 -3.58 13.17 37.92
C ALA A 580 -4.78 12.68 38.73
N SER A 581 -5.64 11.85 38.19
CA SER A 581 -6.86 11.37 38.85
C SER A 581 -7.06 9.86 38.69
N ALA A 582 -7.56 9.29 39.74
CA ALA A 582 -7.91 7.87 39.81
C ALA A 582 -9.08 7.42 38.92
N GLY A 583 -9.90 8.35 38.48
CA GLY A 583 -11.01 8.07 37.57
C GLY A 583 -10.66 8.08 36.09
N SER A 584 -9.37 8.21 35.75
CA SER A 584 -8.90 8.11 34.38
C SER A 584 -8.83 6.64 33.94
N THR A 585 -9.14 6.41 32.66
CA THR A 585 -9.01 5.10 32.02
C THR A 585 -7.95 5.15 30.94
N PHE A 586 -7.14 4.10 30.90
CA PHE A 586 -6.27 3.80 29.78
C PHE A 586 -6.57 2.38 29.35
N GLU A 587 -7.14 2.21 28.17
CA GLU A 587 -7.53 0.91 27.63
C GLU A 587 -6.95 0.71 26.24
N PHE A 588 -6.53 -0.49 25.93
CA PHE A 588 -6.25 -0.92 24.58
C PHE A 588 -6.83 -2.32 24.35
N SER A 589 -7.49 -2.44 23.23
CA SER A 589 -8.23 -3.63 22.86
C SER A 589 -7.72 -4.07 21.50
N ASP A 590 -7.07 -5.24 21.47
CA ASP A 590 -6.48 -5.82 20.26
C ASP A 590 -5.53 -4.85 19.50
N ALA A 591 -4.84 -3.97 20.24
CA ALA A 591 -3.89 -3.02 19.69
C ALA A 591 -2.67 -3.74 19.08
N GLN A 592 -2.18 -3.26 17.93
CA GLN A 592 -0.99 -3.82 17.29
C GLN A 592 0.25 -3.73 18.19
N GLU A 593 0.46 -2.53 18.75
CA GLU A 593 1.64 -2.26 19.60
C GLU A 593 1.36 -1.14 20.59
N VAL A 594 1.73 -1.33 21.85
CA VAL A 594 1.88 -0.25 22.84
C VAL A 594 3.28 -0.32 23.40
N ASN A 595 4.14 0.61 22.98
CA ASN A 595 5.54 0.71 23.37
C ASN A 595 5.78 1.91 24.28
N LEU A 596 6.26 1.66 25.49
CA LEU A 596 6.67 2.69 26.45
C LEU A 596 8.15 2.51 26.73
N GLU A 597 8.99 3.43 26.28
CA GLU A 597 10.45 3.28 26.25
C GLU A 597 11.19 4.51 26.78
N ARG A 598 12.14 4.28 27.67
CA ARG A 598 13.17 5.25 28.02
C ARG A 598 14.43 4.93 27.25
N THR A 599 14.90 5.87 26.45
CA THR A 599 16.19 5.76 25.73
C THR A 599 17.35 6.35 26.51
N GLY A 600 17.07 7.13 27.57
CA GLY A 600 18.09 7.68 28.50
C GLY A 600 18.28 6.84 29.75
N THR A 601 19.48 6.91 30.32
CA THR A 601 19.82 6.25 31.59
C THR A 601 19.26 7.06 32.75
N ILE A 602 18.35 6.48 33.55
CA ILE A 602 17.80 7.14 34.73
C ILE A 602 18.90 7.40 35.76
N ALA A 603 19.05 8.65 36.22
CA ALA A 603 20.08 9.07 37.12
C ALA A 603 19.93 8.51 38.55
N GLY A 604 21.04 8.26 39.21
CA GLY A 604 21.08 7.83 40.60
C GLY A 604 20.59 6.40 40.86
N THR A 605 20.29 6.09 42.12
CA THR A 605 19.86 4.74 42.58
C THR A 605 18.39 4.69 43.02
N SER A 606 17.62 5.78 42.81
CA SER A 606 16.20 5.81 43.13
C SER A 606 15.40 4.79 42.30
N THR A 607 14.50 4.10 42.97
CA THR A 607 13.54 3.21 42.34
C THR A 607 12.14 3.83 42.23
N ALA A 608 12.03 5.13 42.61
CA ALA A 608 10.77 5.87 42.58
C ALA A 608 10.45 6.47 41.23
N ASN A 609 10.62 5.71 40.16
CA ASN A 609 10.27 6.08 38.77
C ASN A 609 9.35 5.05 38.14
N GLY A 610 8.51 5.46 37.24
CA GLY A 610 7.57 4.59 36.54
C GLY A 610 7.37 5.05 35.10
N LEU A 611 7.08 4.11 34.21
CA LEU A 611 6.65 4.45 32.84
C LEU A 611 5.24 5.04 32.89
N ILE A 612 4.36 4.44 33.71
CA ILE A 612 2.98 4.89 33.95
C ILE A 612 2.85 5.32 35.39
N ASN A 613 2.14 6.44 35.63
CA ASN A 613 1.80 6.93 36.95
C ASN A 613 0.35 7.39 36.99
N ILE A 614 -0.46 6.80 37.86
CA ILE A 614 -1.85 7.20 38.09
C ILE A 614 -1.99 7.63 39.57
N ALA A 615 -2.22 8.93 39.80
CA ALA A 615 -2.37 9.51 41.11
C ALA A 615 -3.73 9.04 41.72
N GLY A 616 -3.67 8.08 42.62
CA GLY A 616 -4.83 7.41 43.19
C GLY A 616 -4.88 5.94 42.78
N SER A 617 -5.98 5.27 42.99
CA SER A 617 -6.09 3.86 42.61
C SER A 617 -7.20 3.67 41.57
N THR A 618 -6.86 3.49 40.34
CA THR A 618 -7.55 2.73 39.28
C THR A 618 -7.15 3.14 37.92
N GLY A 619 -6.31 2.48 37.27
CA GLY A 619 -6.21 2.50 35.80
C GLY A 619 -6.57 1.11 35.37
N LEU A 620 -7.41 0.96 34.41
CA LEU A 620 -7.75 -0.32 33.82
C LEU A 620 -6.99 -0.43 32.50
N LEU A 621 -6.19 -1.47 32.38
CA LEU A 621 -5.58 -1.91 31.15
C LEU A 621 -6.21 -3.26 30.82
N ASP A 622 -7.10 -3.31 29.88
CA ASP A 622 -7.80 -4.50 29.42
C ASP A 622 -7.16 -5.00 28.13
N ILE A 623 -6.62 -6.20 28.14
CA ILE A 623 -5.83 -6.74 27.05
C ILE A 623 -6.29 -8.17 26.78
N ASP A 624 -6.64 -8.45 25.52
CA ASP A 624 -6.97 -9.80 25.07
C ASP A 624 -5.73 -10.72 24.99
N VAL A 625 -5.51 -11.36 23.87
CA VAL A 625 -4.38 -12.27 23.64
C VAL A 625 -3.18 -11.47 23.17
N GLN A 626 -2.22 -11.19 24.05
CA GLN A 626 -1.09 -10.33 23.78
C GLN A 626 0.25 -10.96 24.17
N SER A 627 1.31 -10.48 23.57
CA SER A 627 2.70 -10.71 23.98
C SER A 627 3.15 -9.51 24.81
N VAL A 628 3.76 -9.75 25.95
CA VAL A 628 4.29 -8.70 26.82
C VAL A 628 5.80 -8.91 27.01
N LYS A 629 6.58 -7.85 26.71
CA LYS A 629 8.02 -7.86 26.89
C LYS A 629 8.44 -6.74 27.85
N GLN A 630 9.47 -6.99 28.67
CA GLN A 630 9.96 -6.03 29.66
C GLN A 630 11.49 -6.00 29.68
N TRP A 631 12.04 -4.82 29.67
CA TRP A 631 13.47 -4.54 29.82
C TRP A 631 13.72 -3.90 31.19
N ALA A 632 14.60 -4.49 31.94
CA ALA A 632 15.01 -3.96 33.23
C ALA A 632 15.76 -2.62 33.07
N ARG A 633 15.79 -1.83 34.12
CA ARG A 633 16.54 -0.55 34.16
C ARG A 633 17.97 -0.73 33.67
N GLY A 634 18.36 0.04 32.68
CA GLY A 634 19.70 0.03 32.09
C GLY A 634 19.92 -1.05 31.02
N ASN A 635 18.88 -1.86 30.71
CA ASN A 635 18.91 -2.76 29.57
C ASN A 635 18.42 -2.00 28.34
N PHE A 636 19.34 -1.73 27.38
CA PHE A 636 19.09 -1.08 26.08
C PHE A 636 19.25 -2.06 24.92
N GLU A 637 19.45 -3.36 25.23
CA GLU A 637 19.62 -4.40 24.23
C GLU A 637 18.27 -4.72 23.54
N GLU A 638 18.32 -5.34 22.37
CA GLU A 638 17.10 -5.81 21.68
C GLU A 638 16.39 -6.91 22.48
N THR A 639 17.16 -7.74 23.20
CA THR A 639 16.63 -8.85 23.99
C THR A 639 16.04 -8.36 25.32
N PRO A 640 14.76 -8.62 25.60
CA PRO A 640 14.12 -8.28 26.86
C PRO A 640 14.65 -9.17 28.02
N ASP A 641 14.61 -8.67 29.25
CA ASP A 641 14.86 -9.49 30.44
C ASP A 641 13.73 -10.49 30.70
N HIS A 642 12.50 -10.12 30.32
CA HIS A 642 11.33 -10.99 30.43
C HIS A 642 10.48 -10.87 29.17
N SER A 643 9.94 -12.02 28.74
CA SER A 643 8.96 -12.13 27.65
C SER A 643 7.90 -13.15 28.02
N TRP A 644 6.63 -12.78 27.88
CA TRP A 644 5.47 -13.59 28.21
C TRP A 644 4.50 -13.61 27.03
N THR A 645 4.28 -14.77 26.48
CA THR A 645 3.38 -14.98 25.32
C THR A 645 2.71 -16.34 25.43
N PRO A 646 1.37 -16.44 25.35
CA PRO A 646 0.39 -15.35 25.43
C PRO A 646 0.05 -14.95 26.87
N ILE A 647 -0.51 -13.76 27.05
CA ILE A 647 -1.11 -13.30 28.32
C ILE A 647 -2.56 -12.90 28.05
N PHE A 648 -3.50 -13.52 28.75
CA PHE A 648 -4.93 -13.29 28.64
C PHE A 648 -5.53 -12.59 29.86
N ASN A 649 -6.64 -11.89 29.67
CA ASN A 649 -7.46 -11.28 30.73
C ASN A 649 -6.65 -10.34 31.65
N LEU A 650 -5.68 -9.63 31.06
CA LEU A 650 -4.81 -8.72 31.80
C LEU A 650 -5.54 -7.43 32.14
N ASN A 651 -5.65 -7.19 33.43
CA ASN A 651 -6.12 -5.95 34.03
C ASN A 651 -5.05 -5.41 34.98
N LEU A 652 -4.64 -4.14 34.79
CA LEU A 652 -3.69 -3.50 35.68
C LEU A 652 -4.36 -2.38 36.46
N ARG A 653 -4.16 -2.36 37.79
CA ARG A 653 -4.55 -1.25 38.65
C ARG A 653 -3.32 -0.60 39.23
N TYR A 654 -3.29 0.73 39.23
CA TYR A 654 -2.15 1.50 39.70
C TYR A 654 -2.41 2.16 41.04
N THR A 655 -1.38 2.23 41.88
CA THR A 655 -1.27 3.13 43.02
C THR A 655 -0.02 3.98 42.81
N GLY A 656 -0.19 5.18 42.28
CA GLY A 656 0.96 5.96 41.77
C GLY A 656 1.63 5.23 40.62
N ILE A 657 2.90 4.90 40.77
CA ILE A 657 3.73 4.22 39.76
C ILE A 657 3.69 2.68 39.88
N VAL A 658 3.04 2.14 40.89
CA VAL A 658 3.06 0.70 41.20
C VAL A 658 1.87 0.00 40.55
N PRO A 659 2.07 -0.87 39.57
CA PRO A 659 1.04 -1.67 38.98
C PRO A 659 0.60 -2.82 39.93
N ARG A 660 -0.67 -3.16 39.92
CA ARG A 660 -1.24 -4.36 40.56
C ARG A 660 -1.93 -5.16 39.45
N ILE A 661 -1.44 -6.38 39.26
CA ILE A 661 -2.00 -7.34 38.32
C ILE A 661 -3.24 -7.98 38.96
N ASN A 662 -4.31 -8.17 38.21
CA ASN A 662 -5.49 -8.90 38.62
C ASN A 662 -5.23 -10.40 38.76
N ASP A 663 -6.05 -11.09 39.55
CA ASP A 663 -5.89 -12.53 39.78
C ASP A 663 -6.31 -13.38 38.57
N ASP A 664 -7.17 -12.84 37.68
CA ASP A 664 -7.74 -13.54 36.52
C ASP A 664 -6.77 -13.64 35.34
N VAL A 665 -5.60 -12.98 35.41
CA VAL A 665 -4.62 -13.07 34.37
C VAL A 665 -4.16 -14.51 34.17
N SER A 666 -4.17 -14.99 32.94
CA SER A 666 -3.86 -16.38 32.58
C SER A 666 -2.97 -16.48 31.33
N SER A 667 -2.49 -17.67 31.07
CA SER A 667 -1.77 -18.04 29.86
C SER A 667 -2.10 -19.51 29.53
N ILE A 668 -1.75 -19.97 28.37
CA ILE A 668 -1.86 -21.39 27.98
C ILE A 668 -0.99 -22.22 28.92
N ALA A 669 0.25 -21.80 29.16
CA ALA A 669 1.13 -22.39 30.15
C ALA A 669 0.99 -21.67 31.48
N GLN A 670 0.60 -22.40 32.56
CA GLN A 670 0.47 -21.83 33.90
C GLN A 670 1.77 -21.13 34.35
N GLU A 671 2.91 -21.69 34.00
CA GLU A 671 4.23 -21.12 34.33
C GLU A 671 4.45 -19.74 33.78
N THR A 672 3.92 -19.45 32.57
CA THR A 672 3.99 -18.12 31.96
C THR A 672 3.14 -17.12 32.76
N ALA A 673 1.93 -17.48 33.13
CA ALA A 673 1.06 -16.64 33.95
C ALA A 673 1.65 -16.39 35.33
N ASP A 674 2.20 -17.40 36.00
CA ASP A 674 2.83 -17.29 37.31
C ASP A 674 4.08 -16.42 37.27
N SER A 675 4.94 -16.58 36.23
CA SER A 675 6.10 -15.75 35.98
C SER A 675 5.71 -14.30 35.72
N PHE A 676 4.65 -14.06 34.92
CA PHE A 676 4.14 -12.72 34.68
C PHE A 676 3.66 -12.06 35.98
N LYS A 677 2.84 -12.73 36.78
CA LYS A 677 2.36 -12.24 38.09
C LYS A 677 3.52 -11.91 39.04
N GLN A 678 4.62 -12.65 38.96
CA GLN A 678 5.77 -12.48 39.84
C GLN A 678 6.69 -11.33 39.43
N TYR A 679 6.94 -11.14 38.14
CA TYR A 679 8.03 -10.27 37.65
C TYR A 679 7.57 -9.03 36.87
N PHE A 680 6.35 -9.01 36.34
CA PHE A 680 5.91 -7.86 35.55
C PHE A 680 5.77 -6.59 36.39
N THR A 681 6.31 -5.51 35.88
CA THR A 681 6.18 -4.17 36.49
C THR A 681 6.42 -3.09 35.42
N THR A 682 5.83 -1.90 35.64
CA THR A 682 6.16 -0.66 34.90
C THR A 682 6.98 0.30 35.77
N GLN A 683 7.34 -0.13 36.98
CA GLN A 683 8.15 0.65 37.92
C GLN A 683 9.63 0.29 37.75
N ASN A 684 10.48 1.30 37.66
CA ASN A 684 11.93 1.16 37.60
C ASN A 684 12.43 0.22 36.48
N VAL A 685 11.79 0.29 35.33
CA VAL A 685 12.13 -0.45 34.11
C VAL A 685 12.49 0.50 32.98
N GLN A 686 13.24 -0.01 31.99
CA GLN A 686 13.68 0.75 30.83
C GLN A 686 12.57 0.82 29.78
N ARG A 687 11.90 -0.31 29.54
CA ARG A 687 10.89 -0.44 28.48
C ARG A 687 9.85 -1.50 28.84
N VAL A 688 8.63 -1.27 28.44
CA VAL A 688 7.57 -2.28 28.39
C VAL A 688 6.92 -2.19 27.01
N LEU A 689 6.74 -3.36 26.40
CA LEU A 689 6.15 -3.50 25.08
C LEU A 689 5.01 -4.52 25.16
N PHE A 690 3.82 -4.09 24.78
CA PHE A 690 2.66 -4.94 24.54
C PHE A 690 2.47 -5.06 23.03
N GLU A 691 2.42 -6.27 22.52
CA GLU A 691 2.28 -6.55 21.11
C GLU A 691 1.10 -7.47 20.86
N LYS A 692 0.38 -7.22 19.79
CA LYS A 692 -0.63 -8.14 19.30
C LYS A 692 0.03 -9.43 18.82
N ILE A 693 -0.53 -10.54 19.20
CA ILE A 693 -0.18 -11.82 18.60
C ILE A 693 -0.84 -11.88 17.23
N PRO A 694 -0.07 -12.14 16.15
CA PRO A 694 -0.61 -12.26 14.81
C PRO A 694 -1.74 -13.29 14.74
N ASP A 695 -2.74 -13.04 13.92
CA ASP A 695 -3.77 -14.02 13.62
C ASP A 695 -3.13 -15.25 12.95
N VAL A 696 -3.70 -16.42 13.22
CA VAL A 696 -3.24 -17.66 12.61
C VAL A 696 -3.91 -17.79 11.26
N GLU A 697 -3.12 -18.14 10.25
CA GLU A 697 -3.60 -18.45 8.90
C GLU A 697 -3.17 -19.86 8.55
N VAL A 698 -4.03 -20.63 7.89
CA VAL A 698 -3.72 -21.98 7.43
C VAL A 698 -4.28 -22.21 6.04
N THR A 699 -3.54 -22.96 5.23
CA THR A 699 -3.98 -23.47 3.93
C THR A 699 -3.76 -24.98 3.88
N ILE A 700 -4.52 -25.67 3.07
CA ILE A 700 -4.34 -27.11 2.80
C ILE A 700 -4.32 -27.31 1.29
N ASP A 701 -3.33 -28.07 0.83
CA ASP A 701 -3.19 -28.40 -0.59
C ASP A 701 -4.27 -29.43 -1.02
N PRO A 702 -4.63 -29.47 -2.31
CA PRO A 702 -5.57 -30.46 -2.84
C PRO A 702 -5.14 -31.90 -2.55
N LEU A 703 -6.09 -32.76 -2.18
CA LEU A 703 -5.90 -34.17 -1.89
C LEU A 703 -6.62 -35.03 -2.93
N THR A 704 -6.13 -36.26 -3.16
CA THR A 704 -6.74 -37.21 -4.11
C THR A 704 -6.75 -38.62 -3.51
N GLU A 705 -7.63 -39.48 -4.00
CA GLU A 705 -7.59 -40.92 -3.68
C GLU A 705 -6.62 -41.73 -4.56
N ASP A 706 -6.02 -41.12 -5.59
CA ASP A 706 -5.11 -41.87 -6.49
C ASP A 706 -3.84 -42.36 -5.75
N PRO A 707 -3.67 -43.66 -5.56
CA PRO A 707 -2.55 -44.21 -4.77
C PRO A 707 -1.16 -43.96 -5.38
N LYS A 708 -1.09 -43.46 -6.59
CA LYS A 708 0.17 -43.13 -7.28
C LYS A 708 0.60 -41.68 -7.01
N GLU A 709 -0.31 -40.84 -6.53
CA GLU A 709 -0.05 -39.46 -6.17
C GLU A 709 0.39 -39.35 -4.70
N VAL A 710 1.37 -38.49 -4.43
CA VAL A 710 1.90 -38.25 -3.08
C VAL A 710 0.79 -37.72 -2.16
N ASN A 711 -0.09 -36.87 -2.68
CA ASN A 711 -1.20 -36.27 -1.93
C ASN A 711 -2.40 -37.23 -1.72
N SER A 712 -2.27 -38.51 -2.08
CA SER A 712 -3.21 -39.56 -1.67
C SER A 712 -2.96 -40.07 -0.24
N HIS A 713 -1.79 -39.78 0.33
CA HIS A 713 -1.37 -40.19 1.66
C HIS A 713 -0.56 -39.14 2.41
N THR A 714 -0.35 -37.97 1.82
CA THR A 714 0.40 -36.87 2.43
C THR A 714 -0.43 -35.62 2.38
N ILE A 715 -0.56 -34.92 3.53
CA ILE A 715 -1.16 -33.60 3.64
C ILE A 715 -0.02 -32.59 3.67
N THR A 716 -0.12 -31.57 2.81
CA THR A 716 0.77 -30.42 2.80
C THR A 716 -0.05 -29.11 2.78
N GLY A 717 0.59 -28.01 3.11
CA GLY A 717 0.01 -26.68 3.11
C GLY A 717 0.91 -25.68 3.82
N LYS A 718 0.38 -24.51 4.10
CA LYS A 718 1.09 -23.46 4.82
C LYS A 718 0.30 -23.00 6.05
N ALA A 719 1.02 -22.65 7.10
CA ALA A 719 0.50 -21.96 8.27
C ALA A 719 1.56 -20.99 8.80
N ASN A 720 1.22 -20.16 9.79
CA ASN A 720 2.24 -19.34 10.45
C ASN A 720 3.36 -20.25 11.01
N PRO A 721 4.64 -19.83 10.94
CA PRO A 721 5.76 -20.61 11.48
C PRO A 721 5.52 -21.05 12.93
N ASN A 722 5.86 -22.30 13.22
CA ASN A 722 5.67 -22.95 14.52
C ASN A 722 4.22 -23.23 14.93
N SER A 723 3.22 -23.00 14.07
CA SER A 723 1.84 -23.43 14.34
C SER A 723 1.79 -24.96 14.49
N VAL A 724 1.07 -25.42 15.50
CA VAL A 724 0.74 -26.85 15.65
C VAL A 724 -0.53 -27.16 14.88
N ILE A 725 -0.56 -28.26 14.13
CA ILE A 725 -1.62 -28.55 13.17
C ILE A 725 -2.25 -29.91 13.45
N ARG A 726 -3.58 -29.93 13.51
CA ARG A 726 -4.39 -31.14 13.63
C ARG A 726 -5.27 -31.29 12.41
N PHE A 727 -5.47 -32.52 11.97
CA PHE A 727 -6.34 -32.85 10.85
C PHE A 727 -7.53 -33.69 11.31
N SER A 728 -8.62 -33.57 10.57
CA SER A 728 -9.83 -34.38 10.75
C SER A 728 -10.62 -34.49 9.45
N GLY A 729 -11.64 -35.35 9.43
CA GLY A 729 -12.63 -35.42 8.36
C GLY A 729 -12.57 -36.70 7.55
N ASP A 730 -11.37 -37.23 7.25
CA ASP A 730 -11.24 -38.54 6.59
C ASP A 730 -10.89 -39.62 7.59
N PRO A 731 -11.52 -40.84 7.51
CA PRO A 731 -11.22 -41.97 8.39
C PRO A 731 -9.77 -42.49 8.34
N ALA A 732 -9.05 -42.16 7.26
CA ALA A 732 -7.62 -42.49 7.12
C ALA A 732 -6.75 -41.75 8.13
N ILE A 733 -7.19 -40.61 8.60
CA ILE A 733 -6.46 -39.75 9.54
C ILE A 733 -6.60 -40.38 10.95
N PRO A 734 -5.49 -40.78 11.60
CA PRO A 734 -5.55 -41.25 12.97
C PRO A 734 -5.93 -40.06 13.89
N SER A 735 -6.57 -40.32 15.05
CA SER A 735 -6.75 -39.31 16.07
C SER A 735 -5.39 -38.75 16.51
N GLY A 736 -5.27 -37.44 16.70
CA GLY A 736 -4.04 -36.73 16.97
C GLY A 736 -3.17 -37.42 18.04
N SER A 737 -1.88 -37.51 17.77
CA SER A 737 -0.99 -38.37 18.56
C SER A 737 0.14 -37.65 19.29
N ILE A 738 0.44 -36.41 18.90
CA ILE A 738 1.56 -35.65 19.46
C ILE A 738 1.02 -34.65 20.50
N PRO A 739 1.44 -34.71 21.76
CA PRO A 739 1.01 -33.73 22.77
C PRO A 739 1.62 -32.36 22.50
N SER A 740 0.85 -31.32 22.78
CA SER A 740 1.29 -29.92 22.67
C SER A 740 0.96 -29.17 23.96
N PRO A 741 1.77 -28.21 24.41
CA PRO A 741 1.42 -27.31 25.50
C PRO A 741 0.26 -26.39 25.13
N ASP A 742 0.01 -26.16 23.83
CA ASP A 742 -1.02 -25.24 23.31
C ASP A 742 -2.40 -25.90 23.20
N ILE A 743 -2.51 -27.24 23.33
CA ILE A 743 -3.77 -27.97 23.32
C ILE A 743 -3.79 -29.05 24.41
N SER A 744 -4.98 -29.36 24.92
CA SER A 744 -5.12 -30.33 25.98
C SER A 744 -4.64 -31.73 25.59
N GLU A 745 -4.38 -32.60 26.56
CA GLU A 745 -4.03 -34.00 26.35
C GLU A 745 -5.07 -34.79 25.50
N SER A 746 -6.33 -34.36 25.51
CA SER A 746 -7.40 -34.91 24.67
C SER A 746 -7.37 -34.39 23.22
N GLU A 747 -6.66 -33.32 22.97
CA GLU A 747 -6.54 -32.66 21.67
C GLU A 747 -5.08 -32.63 21.27
N LYS A 748 -4.66 -33.63 20.49
CA LYS A 748 -3.28 -33.78 20.05
C LYS A 748 -3.11 -33.30 18.63
N TYR A 749 -1.95 -32.71 18.32
CA TYR A 749 -1.60 -32.28 16.97
C TYR A 749 -0.88 -33.35 16.18
N HIS A 750 -0.92 -33.26 14.85
CA HIS A 750 -0.30 -34.21 13.93
C HIS A 750 1.08 -33.75 13.45
N THR A 751 1.26 -32.45 13.22
CA THR A 751 2.50 -31.87 12.73
C THR A 751 2.66 -30.42 13.18
N THR A 752 3.81 -29.83 12.85
CA THR A 752 4.13 -28.42 13.13
C THR A 752 4.61 -27.77 11.84
N ALA A 753 4.23 -26.54 11.59
CA ALA A 753 4.78 -25.73 10.50
C ALA A 753 6.24 -25.36 10.81
N ASP A 754 7.10 -25.41 9.79
CA ASP A 754 8.52 -25.06 9.91
C ASP A 754 8.75 -23.52 9.97
N GLU A 755 10.01 -23.10 9.93
CA GLU A 755 10.40 -21.67 9.93
C GLU A 755 9.90 -20.88 8.72
N ASN A 756 9.56 -21.57 7.61
CA ASN A 756 9.00 -20.97 6.39
C ASN A 756 7.48 -21.05 6.35
N GLY A 757 6.87 -21.62 7.39
CA GLY A 757 5.45 -21.89 7.47
C GLY A 757 4.97 -23.09 6.67
N ASP A 758 5.87 -23.95 6.14
CA ASP A 758 5.50 -25.15 5.42
C ASP A 758 5.21 -26.29 6.40
N TYR A 759 4.11 -27.01 6.19
CA TYR A 759 3.84 -28.21 6.97
C TYR A 759 3.62 -29.44 6.08
N ARG A 760 3.96 -30.60 6.61
CA ARG A 760 3.79 -31.91 5.99
C ARG A 760 3.38 -32.94 7.01
N TYR A 761 2.41 -33.77 6.67
CA TYR A 761 2.00 -34.92 7.46
C TYR A 761 1.75 -36.11 6.55
N GLU A 762 2.35 -37.25 6.87
CA GLU A 762 2.18 -38.52 6.13
C GLU A 762 1.24 -39.45 6.90
N LEU A 763 0.22 -39.98 6.21
CA LEU A 763 -0.60 -41.03 6.74
C LEU A 763 0.21 -42.31 6.96
N PRO A 764 -0.20 -43.24 7.85
CA PRO A 764 0.36 -44.57 7.92
C PRO A 764 0.36 -45.27 6.54
N GLU A 765 1.39 -46.07 6.24
CA GLU A 765 1.62 -46.67 4.91
C GLU A 765 0.42 -47.46 4.34
N ASP A 766 -0.44 -48.00 5.24
CA ASP A 766 -1.61 -48.80 4.89
C ASP A 766 -2.88 -47.99 4.67
N ARG A 767 -2.79 -46.64 4.75
CA ARG A 767 -3.96 -45.74 4.65
C ARG A 767 -3.85 -44.79 3.46
N ARG A 768 -5.00 -44.52 2.87
CA ARG A 768 -5.18 -43.54 1.79
C ARG A 768 -6.47 -42.78 2.02
N PHE A 769 -6.54 -41.57 1.49
CA PHE A 769 -7.76 -40.78 1.51
C PHE A 769 -8.83 -41.42 0.63
N THR A 770 -10.09 -41.15 0.96
CA THR A 770 -11.27 -41.60 0.20
C THR A 770 -11.91 -40.39 -0.49
N ALA A 771 -12.15 -40.51 -1.80
CA ALA A 771 -12.84 -39.48 -2.58
C ALA A 771 -14.15 -39.05 -1.96
N GLY A 772 -14.44 -37.74 -2.04
CA GLY A 772 -15.64 -37.12 -1.51
C GLY A 772 -15.59 -36.79 -0.02
N ASN A 773 -14.61 -37.27 0.72
CA ASN A 773 -14.41 -36.83 2.10
C ASN A 773 -13.77 -35.43 2.14
N THR A 774 -14.13 -34.63 3.13
CA THR A 774 -13.53 -33.33 3.38
C THR A 774 -12.49 -33.43 4.48
N VAL A 775 -11.24 -33.09 4.17
CA VAL A 775 -10.16 -33.01 5.15
C VAL A 775 -10.02 -31.56 5.62
N THR A 776 -10.02 -31.36 6.93
CA THR A 776 -9.87 -30.05 7.56
C THR A 776 -8.56 -30.01 8.35
N ALA A 777 -7.75 -29.00 8.08
CA ALA A 777 -6.59 -28.62 8.87
C ALA A 777 -6.99 -27.56 9.89
N TYR A 778 -6.61 -27.79 11.15
CA TYR A 778 -6.76 -26.87 12.27
C TYR A 778 -5.38 -26.45 12.72
N ALA A 779 -5.04 -25.17 12.55
CA ALA A 779 -3.78 -24.62 13.04
C ALA A 779 -4.00 -23.86 14.35
N PHE A 780 -3.05 -24.00 15.27
CA PHE A 780 -3.06 -23.36 16.58
C PHE A 780 -1.69 -22.75 16.86
N LEU A 781 -1.68 -21.50 17.29
CA LEU A 781 -0.46 -20.81 17.72
C LEU A 781 -0.81 -19.77 18.77
N ASN A 782 -0.14 -19.80 19.92
CA ASN A 782 -0.27 -18.78 20.97
C ASN A 782 -1.74 -18.49 21.37
N GLY A 783 -2.61 -19.53 21.38
CA GLY A 783 -4.03 -19.39 21.76
C GLY A 783 -4.97 -18.95 20.64
N LYS A 784 -4.45 -18.60 19.47
CA LYS A 784 -5.25 -18.34 18.26
C LYS A 784 -5.34 -19.60 17.40
N ASN A 785 -6.34 -19.66 16.56
CA ASN A 785 -6.55 -20.78 15.65
C ASN A 785 -7.20 -20.33 14.35
N ASP A 786 -6.99 -21.13 13.31
CA ASP A 786 -7.66 -21.00 12.02
C ASP A 786 -7.89 -22.38 11.42
N THR A 787 -8.76 -22.47 10.40
CA THR A 787 -9.11 -23.72 9.72
C THR A 787 -9.18 -23.57 8.23
N ALA A 788 -8.64 -24.56 7.51
CA ALA A 788 -8.80 -24.70 6.07
C ALA A 788 -9.24 -26.11 5.71
N SER A 789 -10.04 -26.26 4.66
CA SER A 789 -10.56 -27.55 4.25
C SER A 789 -10.38 -27.78 2.75
N THR A 790 -10.12 -29.02 2.39
CA THR A 790 -10.11 -29.49 0.99
C THR A 790 -10.90 -30.79 0.86
N MET A 791 -11.58 -30.97 -0.25
CA MET A 791 -12.26 -32.23 -0.54
C MET A 791 -11.28 -33.16 -1.27
N VAL A 792 -11.27 -34.43 -0.89
CA VAL A 792 -10.49 -35.46 -1.58
C VAL A 792 -11.08 -35.69 -2.97
N GLU A 793 -10.27 -35.49 -3.97
CA GLU A 793 -10.66 -35.67 -5.37
C GLU A 793 -10.66 -37.16 -5.76
N GLU A 794 -11.66 -37.55 -6.55
CA GLU A 794 -11.74 -38.87 -7.15
C GLU A 794 -10.62 -39.05 -8.19
N LYS A 795 -10.08 -40.25 -8.30
CA LYS A 795 -9.12 -40.62 -9.34
C LYS A 795 -9.77 -40.44 -10.71
N ILE A 796 -9.24 -39.60 -11.55
CA ILE A 796 -9.75 -39.35 -12.88
C ILE A 796 -9.05 -40.33 -13.86
N VAL A 797 -9.73 -41.39 -14.23
CA VAL A 797 -9.34 -42.27 -15.34
C VAL A 797 -10.28 -41.99 -16.52
N VAL A 798 -9.72 -41.50 -17.61
CA VAL A 798 -10.48 -41.31 -18.85
C VAL A 798 -10.07 -42.34 -19.85
N ALA A 799 -11.00 -43.26 -20.14
CA ALA A 799 -10.83 -44.24 -21.18
C ALA A 799 -10.97 -43.56 -22.57
N PRO A 800 -10.22 -44.04 -23.60
CA PRO A 800 -10.48 -43.67 -24.98
C PRO A 800 -11.89 -44.07 -25.40
N VAL A 801 -12.59 -43.18 -26.13
CA VAL A 801 -13.91 -43.49 -26.67
C VAL A 801 -13.85 -43.63 -28.18
N ASP A 802 -14.88 -44.30 -28.76
CA ASP A 802 -14.98 -44.53 -30.19
C ASP A 802 -15.17 -43.21 -30.96
N PRO A 803 -14.30 -42.83 -31.88
CA PRO A 803 -14.45 -41.59 -32.65
C PRO A 803 -15.67 -41.59 -33.59
N LEU A 804 -16.32 -42.70 -33.82
CA LEU A 804 -17.58 -42.78 -34.58
C LEU A 804 -18.80 -42.86 -33.67
N ASP A 805 -18.66 -43.26 -32.42
CA ASP A 805 -19.70 -43.35 -31.39
C ASP A 805 -19.15 -42.90 -30.02
N PRO A 806 -19.07 -41.60 -29.76
CA PRO A 806 -18.43 -41.06 -28.57
C PRO A 806 -19.05 -41.47 -27.23
N GLU A 807 -20.17 -42.16 -27.21
CA GLU A 807 -20.80 -42.71 -26.01
C GLU A 807 -20.16 -44.07 -25.61
N THR A 808 -19.39 -44.71 -26.49
CA THR A 808 -18.82 -46.05 -26.31
C THR A 808 -17.33 -45.97 -26.01
N GLU A 809 -16.90 -46.57 -24.87
CA GLU A 809 -15.49 -46.78 -24.56
C GLU A 809 -14.87 -47.86 -25.48
N VAL A 810 -13.63 -47.64 -25.89
CA VAL A 810 -12.88 -48.54 -26.75
C VAL A 810 -11.44 -48.72 -26.28
N GLU A 811 -10.84 -49.89 -26.71
CA GLU A 811 -9.42 -50.13 -26.56
C GLU A 811 -8.71 -49.97 -27.92
N PRO A 812 -8.05 -48.82 -28.19
CA PRO A 812 -7.31 -48.63 -29.45
C PRO A 812 -6.04 -49.43 -29.53
N GLU A 813 -5.69 -49.92 -30.70
CA GLU A 813 -4.34 -50.49 -31.00
C GLU A 813 -3.29 -49.37 -30.84
N ASN A 814 -2.10 -49.73 -30.33
CA ASN A 814 -0.97 -48.84 -30.20
C ASN A 814 -1.25 -47.63 -29.28
N LYS A 815 -2.03 -47.82 -28.22
CA LYS A 815 -2.31 -46.84 -27.22
C LYS A 815 -0.98 -46.20 -26.73
N PRO A 816 -0.87 -44.85 -26.75
CA PRO A 816 0.35 -44.21 -26.23
C PRO A 816 0.42 -44.36 -24.71
N GLU A 817 1.64 -44.38 -24.18
CA GLU A 817 1.84 -44.22 -22.74
C GLU A 817 1.44 -42.74 -22.38
N ILE A 818 0.37 -42.60 -21.64
CA ILE A 818 -0.12 -41.33 -21.15
C ILE A 818 0.34 -41.19 -19.68
N PRO A 819 0.81 -40.00 -19.24
CA PRO A 819 1.07 -39.78 -17.83
C PRO A 819 -0.18 -40.05 -16.98
N GLU A 820 -0.04 -40.72 -15.88
CA GLU A 820 -1.15 -41.11 -15.01
C GLU A 820 -1.81 -39.90 -14.34
N ASP A 821 -1.08 -38.79 -14.14
CA ASP A 821 -1.58 -37.49 -13.70
C ASP A 821 -1.87 -36.62 -14.92
N GLN A 822 -3.05 -36.71 -15.49
CA GLN A 822 -3.47 -35.90 -16.62
C GLN A 822 -4.10 -34.55 -16.19
N GLY A 823 -4.53 -34.45 -14.94
CA GLY A 823 -5.24 -33.29 -14.44
C GLY A 823 -6.65 -33.13 -15.01
N ARG A 824 -7.30 -32.00 -14.71
CA ARG A 824 -8.68 -31.71 -15.17
C ARG A 824 -8.77 -31.19 -16.61
N LEU A 825 -7.67 -30.78 -17.20
CA LEU A 825 -7.53 -30.46 -18.62
C LEU A 825 -6.47 -31.41 -19.19
N SER A 826 -6.87 -32.38 -19.99
CA SER A 826 -6.04 -33.52 -20.39
C SER A 826 -6.14 -33.87 -21.87
N LEU A 827 -5.05 -34.44 -22.41
CA LEU A 827 -5.06 -35.23 -23.64
C LEU A 827 -5.19 -36.70 -23.24
N ASP A 828 -6.36 -37.27 -23.52
CA ASP A 828 -6.68 -38.61 -23.04
C ASP A 828 -6.21 -39.70 -24.01
N PHE A 829 -6.17 -39.37 -25.32
CA PHE A 829 -5.71 -40.29 -26.36
C PHE A 829 -5.20 -39.51 -27.59
N VAL A 830 -4.23 -40.08 -28.28
CA VAL A 830 -3.72 -39.60 -29.57
C VAL A 830 -3.35 -40.83 -30.46
N SER A 831 -3.95 -40.90 -31.64
CA SER A 831 -3.60 -41.93 -32.63
C SER A 831 -2.15 -41.83 -33.10
N ARG A 832 -1.50 -42.99 -33.33
CA ARG A 832 -0.19 -43.10 -33.97
C ARG A 832 -0.39 -43.23 -35.48
N PHE A 833 0.14 -42.30 -36.28
CA PHE A 833 0.02 -42.35 -37.74
C PHE A 833 1.01 -43.35 -38.30
N ASN A 834 0.50 -44.40 -38.90
CA ASN A 834 1.25 -45.45 -39.56
C ASN A 834 0.96 -45.41 -41.07
N PHE A 835 1.98 -45.08 -41.86
CA PHE A 835 1.89 -44.98 -43.32
C PHE A 835 2.21 -46.29 -44.02
N GLU A 836 2.49 -47.39 -43.31
CA GLU A 836 2.81 -48.70 -43.80
C GLU A 836 3.97 -48.72 -44.83
N THR A 837 4.05 -49.80 -45.62
CA THR A 837 5.01 -49.91 -46.69
C THR A 837 4.49 -49.26 -47.97
N GLN A 838 5.14 -48.18 -48.39
CA GLN A 838 4.72 -47.38 -49.56
C GLN A 838 5.67 -47.58 -50.72
N LYS A 839 5.16 -47.43 -51.94
CA LYS A 839 5.95 -47.45 -53.18
C LYS A 839 6.63 -46.11 -53.35
N ILE A 840 7.94 -46.12 -53.60
CA ILE A 840 8.73 -44.94 -53.89
C ILE A 840 8.21 -44.26 -55.18
N SER A 841 7.91 -42.98 -55.12
CA SER A 841 7.52 -42.14 -56.27
C SER A 841 8.64 -41.17 -56.65
N VAL A 842 8.79 -40.86 -57.92
CA VAL A 842 9.70 -39.85 -58.45
C VAL A 842 9.03 -38.48 -58.63
N SER A 843 7.76 -38.38 -58.41
CA SER A 843 6.94 -37.17 -58.43
C SER A 843 6.29 -36.95 -57.07
N ASP A 844 5.80 -35.73 -56.85
CA ASP A 844 5.01 -35.38 -55.66
C ASP A 844 3.97 -36.49 -55.36
N LYS A 845 3.95 -36.95 -54.13
CA LYS A 845 3.04 -38.00 -53.74
C LYS A 845 2.56 -37.80 -52.29
N THR A 846 1.25 -37.94 -52.07
CA THR A 846 0.71 -38.07 -50.73
C THR A 846 0.44 -39.56 -50.47
N TYR A 847 0.94 -40.03 -49.37
CA TYR A 847 0.73 -41.37 -48.83
C TYR A 847 -0.21 -41.27 -47.65
N TYR A 848 -1.21 -42.09 -47.52
CA TYR A 848 -2.18 -42.02 -46.44
C TYR A 848 -1.85 -42.98 -45.32
N ALA A 849 -2.09 -42.56 -44.08
CA ALA A 849 -1.95 -43.38 -42.94
C ALA A 849 -3.08 -44.45 -42.83
N GLN A 850 -2.73 -45.57 -42.24
CA GLN A 850 -3.72 -46.57 -41.86
C GLN A 850 -4.72 -45.98 -40.87
N PRO A 851 -6.01 -46.30 -40.99
CA PRO A 851 -7.00 -45.96 -39.97
C PRO A 851 -6.63 -46.57 -38.62
N GLN A 852 -7.13 -45.99 -37.53
CA GLN A 852 -6.95 -46.51 -36.17
C GLN A 852 -7.73 -47.85 -36.05
N ARG A 853 -7.07 -48.87 -35.53
CA ARG A 853 -7.73 -50.15 -35.26
C ARG A 853 -7.99 -50.30 -33.76
N LEU A 854 -8.96 -51.12 -33.42
CA LEU A 854 -9.32 -51.43 -32.04
C LEU A 854 -8.77 -52.82 -31.65
N LEU A 855 -8.69 -53.08 -30.36
CA LEU A 855 -8.38 -54.39 -29.81
C LEU A 855 -9.67 -55.17 -29.51
N ASN A 856 -9.62 -56.49 -29.71
CA ASN A 856 -10.63 -57.44 -29.22
C ASN A 856 -10.49 -57.59 -27.69
N GLU A 857 -11.49 -58.17 -27.04
CA GLU A 857 -11.45 -58.49 -25.60
C GLU A 857 -10.23 -59.36 -25.18
N ASP A 858 -9.66 -60.11 -26.07
CA ASP A 858 -8.45 -60.96 -25.83
C ASP A 858 -7.12 -60.19 -26.04
N GLY A 859 -7.18 -58.88 -26.35
CA GLY A 859 -6.02 -58.03 -26.62
C GLY A 859 -5.43 -58.17 -28.03
N THR A 860 -6.04 -58.99 -28.93
CA THR A 860 -5.63 -59.06 -30.34
C THR A 860 -6.23 -57.90 -31.14
N VAL A 861 -5.54 -57.54 -32.24
CA VAL A 861 -6.04 -56.47 -33.13
C VAL A 861 -7.31 -56.94 -33.89
N ASN A 862 -8.33 -56.13 -33.87
CA ASN A 862 -9.52 -56.35 -34.67
C ASN A 862 -9.30 -55.85 -36.11
N GLU A 863 -9.04 -56.78 -37.03
CA GLU A 863 -8.73 -56.49 -38.44
C GLU A 863 -9.96 -56.06 -39.26
N THR A 864 -11.14 -56.07 -38.66
CA THR A 864 -12.41 -55.83 -39.36
C THR A 864 -13.07 -54.51 -39.01
N GLU A 865 -12.59 -53.85 -37.95
CA GLU A 865 -13.16 -52.60 -37.49
C GLU A 865 -12.12 -51.47 -37.51
N GLU A 866 -12.29 -50.57 -38.45
CA GLU A 866 -11.43 -49.40 -38.60
C GLU A 866 -12.14 -48.14 -38.07
N ARG A 867 -11.36 -47.22 -37.48
CA ARG A 867 -11.78 -45.91 -36.96
C ARG A 867 -10.95 -44.81 -37.57
N PRO A 868 -11.49 -43.57 -37.71
CA PRO A 868 -10.65 -42.40 -38.01
C PRO A 868 -9.52 -42.27 -37.01
N ASN A 869 -8.32 -41.83 -37.44
CA ASN A 869 -7.30 -41.38 -36.52
C ASN A 869 -7.82 -40.13 -35.76
N TYR A 870 -7.53 -40.03 -34.45
CA TYR A 870 -8.13 -38.98 -33.62
C TYR A 870 -7.26 -38.58 -32.44
N VAL A 871 -7.63 -37.45 -31.83
CA VAL A 871 -7.12 -36.91 -30.57
C VAL A 871 -8.30 -36.74 -29.65
N GLN A 872 -8.24 -37.27 -28.44
CA GLN A 872 -9.25 -37.09 -27.40
C GLN A 872 -8.76 -36.11 -26.36
N ILE A 873 -9.58 -35.11 -26.03
CA ILE A 873 -9.32 -34.00 -25.15
C ILE A 873 -10.43 -33.94 -24.11
N SER A 874 -10.12 -33.77 -22.86
CA SER A 874 -11.12 -33.51 -21.82
C SER A 874 -10.81 -32.24 -21.02
N ASP A 875 -11.83 -31.38 -20.85
CA ASP A 875 -11.82 -30.24 -19.94
C ASP A 875 -12.91 -30.40 -18.88
N ARG A 876 -12.45 -30.83 -17.70
CA ARG A 876 -13.27 -31.08 -16.49
C ARG A 876 -13.07 -30.03 -15.43
N ARG A 877 -12.42 -28.90 -15.76
CA ARG A 877 -12.23 -27.79 -14.84
C ARG A 877 -13.58 -27.20 -14.41
N ALA A 878 -13.64 -26.66 -13.19
CA ALA A 878 -14.81 -25.94 -12.72
C ALA A 878 -15.06 -24.64 -13.53
N ALA A 879 -16.28 -24.14 -13.57
CA ALA A 879 -16.64 -22.99 -14.41
C ALA A 879 -15.80 -21.73 -14.11
N ASN A 880 -15.42 -21.53 -12.87
CA ASN A 880 -14.55 -20.42 -12.44
C ASN A 880 -13.06 -20.60 -12.80
N GLU A 881 -12.65 -21.78 -13.22
CA GLU A 881 -11.27 -22.10 -13.63
C GLU A 881 -11.10 -22.15 -15.16
N ARG A 882 -12.23 -22.09 -15.90
CA ARG A 882 -12.26 -22.22 -17.36
C ARG A 882 -12.11 -20.87 -18.04
N ASN A 883 -10.94 -20.61 -18.62
CA ASN A 883 -10.67 -19.47 -19.49
C ASN A 883 -10.43 -19.88 -20.94
N GLY A 884 -10.72 -21.14 -21.26
CA GLY A 884 -10.44 -21.77 -22.56
C GLY A 884 -9.15 -22.60 -22.56
N TRP A 885 -8.90 -23.20 -23.72
CA TRP A 885 -7.70 -24.00 -23.96
C TRP A 885 -7.34 -24.00 -25.46
N GLN A 886 -6.11 -24.43 -25.77
CA GLN A 886 -5.61 -24.51 -27.13
C GLN A 886 -4.90 -25.83 -27.36
N LEU A 887 -5.25 -26.52 -28.45
CA LEU A 887 -4.51 -27.70 -28.92
C LEU A 887 -3.57 -27.30 -30.05
N SER A 888 -2.32 -27.70 -29.94
CA SER A 888 -1.34 -27.53 -31.00
C SER A 888 -0.49 -28.77 -31.21
N VAL A 889 0.09 -28.86 -32.41
CA VAL A 889 1.00 -29.96 -32.77
C VAL A 889 2.31 -29.40 -33.38
N THR A 890 3.41 -30.09 -33.11
CA THR A 890 4.72 -29.81 -33.73
C THR A 890 5.32 -31.08 -34.25
N GLN A 891 5.69 -31.14 -35.51
CA GLN A 891 6.51 -32.20 -36.07
C GLN A 891 7.97 -31.90 -35.76
N ASN A 892 8.63 -32.74 -34.96
CA ASN A 892 10.00 -32.51 -34.48
C ASN A 892 11.06 -32.98 -35.50
N GLY A 893 11.21 -32.23 -36.55
CA GLY A 893 12.15 -32.53 -37.63
C GLY A 893 11.52 -33.28 -38.81
N GLN A 894 12.26 -33.45 -39.86
CA GLN A 894 11.87 -34.22 -41.05
C GLN A 894 11.72 -35.73 -40.74
N PHE A 895 11.00 -36.45 -41.56
CA PHE A 895 11.06 -37.92 -41.53
C PHE A 895 12.46 -38.37 -41.85
N ARG A 896 13.05 -39.17 -40.96
CA ARG A 896 14.45 -39.60 -41.02
C ARG A 896 14.54 -41.12 -40.86
N ASN A 897 15.44 -41.72 -41.62
CA ASN A 897 15.81 -43.16 -41.47
C ASN A 897 16.98 -43.32 -40.46
N GLU A 898 17.31 -44.57 -40.14
CA GLU A 898 18.39 -44.88 -39.20
C GLU A 898 19.80 -44.43 -39.68
N SER A 899 20.02 -44.34 -40.99
CA SER A 899 21.25 -43.82 -41.58
C SER A 899 21.38 -42.30 -41.55
N GLY A 900 20.31 -41.61 -41.15
CA GLY A 900 20.25 -40.15 -41.10
C GLY A 900 19.75 -39.47 -42.36
N HIS A 901 19.34 -40.22 -43.38
CA HIS A 901 18.72 -39.64 -44.58
C HIS A 901 17.32 -39.10 -44.25
N GLU A 902 17.05 -37.88 -44.73
CA GLU A 902 15.79 -37.14 -44.45
C GLU A 902 14.94 -37.01 -45.69
N LEU A 903 13.64 -37.14 -45.56
CA LEU A 903 12.67 -36.77 -46.58
C LEU A 903 12.44 -35.24 -46.56
N ILE A 904 13.41 -34.48 -47.15
CA ILE A 904 13.41 -33.03 -47.12
C ILE A 904 12.17 -32.46 -47.79
N GLY A 905 11.44 -31.60 -47.09
CA GLY A 905 10.24 -30.96 -47.59
C GLY A 905 8.96 -31.80 -47.39
N SER A 906 9.08 -33.00 -46.81
CA SER A 906 7.90 -33.79 -46.45
C SER A 906 7.14 -33.17 -45.29
N GLU A 907 5.81 -33.23 -45.34
CA GLU A 907 4.92 -32.68 -44.31
C GLU A 907 3.75 -33.63 -44.05
N ILE A 908 3.23 -33.59 -42.81
CA ILE A 908 1.97 -34.27 -42.49
C ILE A 908 0.81 -33.35 -42.82
N GLN A 909 -0.21 -33.92 -43.46
CA GLN A 909 -1.43 -33.21 -43.88
C GLN A 909 -2.63 -33.89 -43.26
N LEU A 910 -3.45 -33.10 -42.52
CA LEU A 910 -4.71 -33.57 -41.91
C LEU A 910 -5.88 -33.06 -42.73
N PHE A 911 -6.72 -34.00 -43.19
CA PHE A 911 -7.89 -33.75 -44.01
C PHE A 911 -9.16 -34.10 -43.21
N ASN A 912 -10.33 -33.67 -43.71
CA ASN A 912 -11.64 -34.05 -43.21
C ASN A 912 -11.74 -33.93 -41.67
N GLN A 913 -11.29 -32.83 -41.16
CA GLN A 913 -11.26 -32.56 -39.70
C GLN A 913 -12.65 -32.36 -39.14
N GLU A 914 -12.96 -32.99 -38.02
CA GLU A 914 -14.22 -32.85 -37.35
C GLU A 914 -14.08 -32.94 -35.84
N LEU A 915 -14.87 -32.14 -35.10
CA LEU A 915 -15.02 -32.21 -33.65
C LEU A 915 -16.34 -32.86 -33.30
N VAL A 916 -16.31 -33.93 -32.53
CA VAL A 916 -17.49 -34.63 -32.03
C VAL A 916 -17.44 -34.85 -30.53
N THR A 917 -18.58 -34.93 -29.88
CA THR A 917 -18.75 -35.19 -28.46
C THR A 917 -20.07 -35.89 -28.19
N ALA A 918 -20.10 -36.74 -27.17
CA ALA A 918 -21.35 -37.33 -26.66
C ALA A 918 -22.11 -36.37 -25.74
N GLN A 919 -21.44 -35.42 -25.14
CA GLN A 919 -21.96 -34.60 -24.05
C GLN A 919 -22.69 -33.33 -24.52
N GLY A 920 -22.53 -32.97 -25.79
CA GLY A 920 -23.05 -31.71 -26.31
C GLY A 920 -22.27 -30.51 -25.77
N GLY A 921 -22.74 -29.31 -26.04
CA GLY A 921 -22.10 -28.07 -25.58
C GLY A 921 -21.62 -27.17 -26.72
N THR A 922 -20.98 -26.06 -26.38
CA THR A 922 -20.43 -25.12 -27.36
C THR A 922 -19.16 -25.69 -27.98
N ILE A 923 -19.18 -25.86 -29.30
CA ILE A 923 -18.07 -26.46 -30.06
C ILE A 923 -16.85 -25.53 -30.02
N PRO A 924 -15.65 -26.05 -29.75
CA PRO A 924 -14.39 -25.29 -29.90
C PRO A 924 -14.17 -24.89 -31.37
N GLU A 925 -13.41 -23.83 -31.58
CA GLU A 925 -13.13 -23.32 -32.93
C GLU A 925 -12.03 -24.15 -33.60
N LEU A 926 -12.33 -24.72 -34.76
CA LEU A 926 -11.36 -25.35 -35.66
C LEU A 926 -10.71 -24.29 -36.54
N GLN A 927 -9.43 -24.48 -36.90
CA GLN A 927 -8.78 -23.60 -37.89
C GLN A 927 -9.47 -23.80 -39.26
N GLU A 928 -9.77 -22.69 -39.96
CA GLU A 928 -10.57 -22.64 -41.17
C GLU A 928 -9.95 -23.32 -42.38
N GLU A 929 -8.64 -23.65 -42.37
CA GLU A 929 -7.97 -24.32 -43.49
C GLU A 929 -8.49 -25.76 -43.69
N PRO A 930 -8.97 -26.11 -44.88
CA PRO A 930 -9.53 -27.42 -45.13
C PRO A 930 -8.50 -28.56 -45.04
N VAL A 931 -7.20 -28.22 -45.14
CA VAL A 931 -6.06 -29.14 -44.97
C VAL A 931 -5.07 -28.50 -44.02
N GLN A 932 -4.90 -29.08 -42.84
CA GLN A 932 -3.87 -28.61 -41.92
C GLN A 932 -2.51 -29.21 -42.28
N ARG A 933 -1.58 -28.34 -42.70
CA ARG A 933 -0.22 -28.73 -43.03
C ARG A 933 0.68 -28.56 -41.80
N ILE A 934 1.30 -29.64 -41.38
CA ILE A 934 2.20 -29.67 -40.22
C ILE A 934 3.63 -29.60 -40.78
N VAL A 935 4.16 -28.37 -40.81
CA VAL A 935 5.52 -28.11 -41.30
C VAL A 935 6.52 -28.49 -40.21
N PRO A 936 7.59 -29.23 -40.54
CA PRO A 936 8.61 -29.62 -39.57
C PRO A 936 9.19 -28.44 -38.79
N ASN A 937 9.37 -28.61 -37.49
CA ASN A 937 9.87 -27.65 -36.50
C ASN A 937 9.00 -26.36 -36.33
N THR A 938 7.77 -26.39 -36.83
CA THR A 938 6.83 -25.27 -36.68
C THR A 938 5.64 -25.74 -35.85
N ARG A 939 5.34 -24.97 -34.78
CA ARG A 939 4.14 -25.21 -33.97
C ARG A 939 2.89 -24.78 -34.74
N LYS A 940 1.94 -25.67 -34.92
CA LYS A 940 0.64 -25.41 -35.55
C LYS A 940 -0.46 -25.51 -34.53
N VAL A 941 -1.24 -24.45 -34.34
CA VAL A 941 -2.48 -24.48 -33.56
C VAL A 941 -3.56 -25.10 -34.43
N LEU A 942 -4.33 -26.04 -33.86
CA LEU A 942 -5.39 -26.77 -34.56
C LEU A 942 -6.79 -26.45 -34.05
N ILE A 943 -6.92 -26.29 -32.73
CA ILE A 943 -8.18 -26.03 -32.05
C ILE A 943 -7.99 -24.93 -31.00
N GLN A 944 -9.00 -24.09 -30.86
CA GLN A 944 -9.05 -23.08 -29.79
C GLN A 944 -10.45 -23.11 -29.14
N ALA A 945 -10.48 -23.26 -27.84
CA ALA A 945 -11.66 -23.11 -27.00
C ALA A 945 -11.57 -21.77 -26.23
N ASN A 946 -12.65 -21.01 -26.21
CA ASN A 946 -12.74 -19.72 -25.54
C ASN A 946 -13.89 -19.78 -24.52
N GLY A 947 -13.62 -19.30 -23.30
CA GLY A 947 -14.62 -19.24 -22.24
C GLY A 947 -15.27 -20.60 -21.96
N GLU A 948 -16.57 -20.72 -22.21
CA GLU A 948 -17.36 -21.93 -21.95
C GLU A 948 -17.32 -22.95 -23.09
N SER A 949 -16.66 -22.68 -24.21
CA SER A 949 -16.55 -23.65 -25.31
C SER A 949 -15.55 -24.75 -24.97
N GLY A 950 -15.77 -25.94 -25.47
CA GLY A 950 -14.85 -27.07 -25.30
C GLY A 950 -14.87 -27.73 -23.92
N THR A 951 -15.93 -27.53 -23.14
CA THR A 951 -16.14 -28.21 -21.85
C THR A 951 -16.51 -29.68 -22.09
N GLY A 952 -16.05 -30.57 -21.22
CA GLY A 952 -16.28 -32.01 -21.33
C GLY A 952 -15.26 -32.69 -22.24
N THR A 953 -15.62 -33.89 -22.76
CA THR A 953 -14.77 -34.69 -23.64
C THR A 953 -15.05 -34.40 -25.09
N TRP A 954 -14.00 -34.05 -25.83
CA TRP A 954 -14.05 -33.74 -27.27
C TRP A 954 -13.11 -34.64 -28.02
N ILE A 955 -13.57 -35.10 -29.16
CA ILE A 955 -12.81 -35.93 -30.08
C ILE A 955 -12.54 -35.13 -31.34
N TYR A 956 -11.29 -34.86 -31.60
CA TYR A 956 -10.80 -34.29 -32.84
C TYR A 956 -10.39 -35.41 -33.77
N ARG A 957 -11.27 -35.77 -34.70
CA ARG A 957 -11.07 -36.89 -35.63
C ARG A 957 -10.74 -36.42 -37.04
N PHE A 958 -10.03 -37.28 -37.76
CA PHE A 958 -9.62 -37.05 -39.14
C PHE A 958 -10.38 -38.02 -40.05
N GLY A 959 -11.51 -37.57 -40.59
CA GLY A 959 -12.45 -38.34 -41.39
C GLY A 959 -13.59 -39.00 -40.61
N ASP A 960 -14.40 -39.76 -41.36
CA ASP A 960 -15.49 -40.55 -40.88
C ASP A 960 -15.30 -42.02 -41.31
N GLN A 961 -16.35 -42.86 -41.19
CA GLN A 961 -16.28 -44.26 -41.58
C GLN A 961 -15.90 -44.47 -43.06
N GLN A 962 -16.13 -43.49 -43.94
CA GLN A 962 -15.90 -43.58 -45.39
C GLN A 962 -14.58 -42.94 -45.84
N THR A 963 -14.02 -42.11 -45.00
CA THR A 963 -12.84 -41.28 -45.35
C THR A 963 -11.65 -41.49 -44.45
N ALA A 964 -11.76 -42.36 -43.43
CA ALA A 964 -10.67 -42.60 -42.44
C ALA A 964 -9.34 -42.94 -43.11
N ASP A 965 -9.39 -43.72 -44.22
CA ASP A 965 -8.23 -44.21 -44.99
C ASP A 965 -7.54 -43.10 -45.83
N LYS A 966 -8.09 -41.85 -45.86
CA LYS A 966 -7.64 -40.76 -46.72
C LYS A 966 -7.53 -39.44 -45.96
N SER A 967 -7.59 -39.44 -44.63
CA SER A 967 -7.71 -38.23 -43.85
C SER A 967 -6.41 -37.84 -43.10
N VAL A 968 -5.39 -38.70 -43.09
CA VAL A 968 -4.07 -38.36 -42.61
C VAL A 968 -3.06 -38.68 -43.71
N GLY A 969 -2.42 -37.69 -44.30
CA GLY A 969 -1.47 -37.83 -45.40
C GLY A 969 -0.06 -37.48 -45.05
N LEU A 970 0.91 -38.20 -45.59
CA LEU A 970 2.31 -37.81 -45.67
C LEU A 970 2.58 -37.33 -47.08
N TYR A 971 2.74 -36.06 -47.27
CA TYR A 971 3.17 -35.46 -48.55
C TYR A 971 4.72 -35.55 -48.66
N VAL A 972 5.17 -36.14 -49.72
CA VAL A 972 6.60 -36.30 -50.09
C VAL A 972 6.82 -35.64 -51.43
N PRO A 973 7.54 -34.51 -51.52
CA PRO A 973 7.80 -33.81 -52.75
C PRO A 973 8.79 -34.57 -53.67
N GLU A 974 8.72 -34.24 -54.94
CA GLU A 974 9.70 -34.70 -55.90
C GLU A 974 11.14 -34.33 -55.51
N GLY A 975 12.13 -35.11 -55.83
CA GLY A 975 13.55 -34.83 -55.49
C GLY A 975 13.97 -35.21 -54.08
N THR A 976 13.06 -35.71 -53.25
CA THR A 976 13.37 -36.22 -51.91
C THR A 976 14.26 -37.48 -51.93
N ASN A 977 14.25 -38.22 -53.02
CA ASN A 977 15.03 -39.48 -53.23
C ASN A 977 14.90 -40.49 -52.07
N PRO A 978 13.72 -40.95 -51.70
CA PRO A 978 13.52 -41.89 -50.60
C PRO A 978 14.35 -43.19 -50.84
N GLU A 979 14.97 -43.65 -49.77
CA GLU A 979 15.65 -44.98 -49.73
C GLU A 979 14.66 -46.08 -49.37
N ALA A 980 14.91 -47.33 -49.77
CA ALA A 980 14.07 -48.43 -49.42
C ALA A 980 14.29 -48.89 -47.96
N THR A 981 13.86 -48.11 -47.03
CA THR A 981 14.02 -48.29 -45.59
C THR A 981 12.88 -47.61 -44.82
N ASN A 982 12.84 -47.74 -43.49
CA ASN A 982 11.87 -47.11 -42.61
C ASN A 982 12.25 -45.65 -42.36
N TYR A 983 11.24 -44.78 -42.42
CA TYR A 983 11.36 -43.38 -42.02
C TYR A 983 10.41 -43.09 -40.90
N SER A 984 10.84 -42.30 -39.93
CA SER A 984 10.03 -41.85 -38.80
C SER A 984 10.27 -40.41 -38.45
N THR A 985 9.29 -39.79 -37.86
CA THR A 985 9.39 -38.52 -37.19
C THR A 985 8.61 -38.56 -35.88
N LYS A 986 8.78 -37.56 -35.03
CA LYS A 986 8.09 -37.44 -33.76
C LYS A 986 7.14 -36.27 -33.81
N LEU A 987 5.90 -36.46 -33.42
CA LEU A 987 4.94 -35.40 -33.19
C LEU A 987 4.84 -35.06 -31.69
N THR A 988 4.88 -33.81 -31.38
CA THR A 988 4.57 -33.28 -30.03
C THR A 988 3.20 -32.63 -30.09
N TRP A 989 2.26 -33.17 -29.35
CA TRP A 989 0.95 -32.58 -29.12
C TRP A 989 0.98 -31.83 -27.81
N GLU A 990 0.47 -30.61 -27.81
CA GLU A 990 0.46 -29.73 -26.64
C GLU A 990 -0.94 -29.18 -26.43
N LEU A 991 -1.50 -29.45 -25.25
CA LEU A 991 -2.73 -28.85 -24.77
C LEU A 991 -2.37 -27.81 -23.70
N SER A 992 -2.73 -26.60 -23.91
CA SER A 992 -2.45 -25.49 -22.99
C SER A 992 -3.72 -24.73 -22.61
N ALA A 993 -3.85 -24.44 -21.31
CA ALA A 993 -4.88 -23.52 -20.83
C ALA A 993 -4.58 -22.11 -21.35
N VAL A 994 -5.58 -21.41 -21.85
CA VAL A 994 -5.46 -19.99 -22.21
C VAL A 994 -5.49 -19.18 -20.90
N PRO A 995 -4.51 -18.30 -20.63
CA PRO A 995 -4.59 -17.41 -19.48
C PRO A 995 -5.81 -16.50 -19.59
N GLY A 996 -6.54 -16.31 -18.51
CA GLY A 996 -7.59 -15.29 -18.45
C GLY A 996 -6.97 -13.90 -18.67
N ASN A 997 -7.62 -13.08 -19.52
CA ASN A 997 -7.25 -11.67 -19.69
C ASN A 997 -7.65 -10.86 -18.47
#